data_d94efef42696b4406a856aba4f612588
#
_entry.id   d94efef42696b4406a856aba4f612588
#
_cell.length_a   1.000
_cell.length_b   1.000
_cell.length_c   1.000
_cell.angle_alpha   90.00
_cell.angle_beta   90.00
_cell.angle_gamma   90.00
#
_symmetry.space_group_name_H-M   'P 1'
#
loop_
_entity.id
_entity.type
_entity.pdbx_description
1 polymer ?
#
loop_
_entity_poly.entity_id
_entity_poly.type
_entity_poly.pdbx_seq_one_letter_code
_entity_poly.pdbx_strand_id
1 'polypeptide(L)'
;MSVSFPRQSARTQRFTLGAPRSFRVADDGSRVVYLRTRGGEDPVGCLWVLDLAAAEPREHCVADPRDLRADDSQLPPEERARRERSRESAGGIVAFATDDGATVAAFAVGGQLFVADLVAGGARALAVSGPVIDPRPSPDGERVAFVRDGAVLVAGIDGSGERRLAGDDDPELTWGLAEFIAAEEMDRLRGYWWSPDSRQLAVARVDTRPVQRWHIGDPADPSTVPTAMAYPAAGTPNADVSLFVVGLDGHSVEVAWDRSALPYLAEVVWSAPGPLTLVVQSRNQRERVVLAANLDSADGTDTGAARAVNRVTDERWVDLVPGVPCWLPDGQLVDTADEQDTRQLTVDGRPITPAGLQVRAAVSVTSEGIIFTASQDDPAAIAVWRVGVGGEELQRLTAPDEVAAAAGDADTLVTVTRRFDQPGAVTEVRHRLGTFPVRSLAATPAITTRAQLLRLGQRRLRAVLCLPSDHREGDGPLPVLLDPYGGPHAQRAVASHDALLTSQWFADQGFAVLVADGRGTPGRGPAWERSVAGDLATAPLADQVDALTACADAHPGLLNLERVAIRGWSFGGYLAALAVLRRPDVFAAAIAGAPVTDMALYDTHYTERYLGMPDEQPQAYAANSLLNDAASLRRPLLLIHGLADDNVVAAHTLRLSRALLEAGRPHTVLPLSGVTHMTPQEEVAENLLLLQLRFLQDSLRVDITAPGQGAGGGAVASNRM
;
A
#
# COMPACT_ATOMS: atom_id res chain seq x y z
N MET A 1 -20.04 -12.30 26.81
CA MET A 1 -19.16 -13.22 26.04
C MET A 1 -18.00 -12.36 25.53
N SER A 2 -16.76 -12.79 25.69
CA SER A 2 -15.60 -12.08 25.10
C SER A 2 -15.73 -12.14 23.57
N VAL A 3 -15.50 -11.03 22.90
CA VAL A 3 -15.49 -10.96 21.43
C VAL A 3 -14.32 -11.80 20.93
N SER A 4 -14.53 -12.65 19.90
CA SER A 4 -13.46 -13.44 19.30
C SER A 4 -12.45 -12.51 18.62
N PHE A 5 -11.16 -12.92 18.54
CA PHE A 5 -10.15 -12.13 17.84
C PHE A 5 -10.52 -11.86 16.37
N PRO A 6 -11.01 -12.84 15.56
CA PRO A 6 -11.42 -12.56 14.19
C PRO A 6 -12.49 -11.45 14.08
N ARG A 7 -13.49 -11.47 14.95
CA ARG A 7 -14.50 -10.42 15.02
C ARG A 7 -13.94 -9.09 15.48
N GLN A 8 -13.10 -9.08 16.51
CA GLN A 8 -12.43 -7.85 16.96
C GLN A 8 -11.58 -7.25 15.84
N SER A 9 -10.75 -8.08 15.18
CA SER A 9 -9.90 -7.65 14.07
C SER A 9 -10.72 -7.05 12.92
N ALA A 10 -11.84 -7.66 12.55
CA ALA A 10 -12.73 -7.14 11.51
C ALA A 10 -13.36 -5.80 11.91
N ARG A 11 -13.96 -5.72 13.11
CA ARG A 11 -14.64 -4.53 13.63
C ARG A 11 -13.72 -3.33 13.80
N THR A 12 -12.48 -3.57 14.21
CA THR A 12 -11.45 -2.54 14.40
C THR A 12 -10.65 -2.23 13.12
N GLN A 13 -11.03 -2.83 11.99
CA GLN A 13 -10.27 -2.79 10.74
C GLN A 13 -8.79 -3.12 10.96
N ARG A 14 -8.54 -4.26 11.61
CA ARG A 14 -7.19 -4.71 11.99
C ARG A 14 -6.47 -3.74 12.93
N PHE A 15 -7.20 -3.16 13.89
CA PHE A 15 -6.71 -2.22 14.90
C PHE A 15 -6.16 -0.90 14.34
N THR A 16 -6.63 -0.50 13.16
CA THR A 16 -6.27 0.79 12.56
C THR A 16 -7.21 1.92 12.97
N LEU A 17 -8.47 1.62 13.31
CA LEU A 17 -9.40 2.62 13.82
C LEU A 17 -8.93 3.17 15.17
N GLY A 18 -9.04 4.48 15.36
CA GLY A 18 -8.55 5.19 16.55
C GLY A 18 -7.06 5.53 16.51
N ALA A 19 -6.28 4.96 15.60
CA ALA A 19 -4.88 5.35 15.41
C ALA A 19 -4.77 6.65 14.60
N PRO A 20 -3.95 7.62 15.02
CA PRO A 20 -3.69 8.84 14.25
C PRO A 20 -2.88 8.50 12.99
N ARG A 21 -3.25 9.14 11.86
CA ARG A 21 -2.65 8.86 10.53
C ARG A 21 -2.72 10.07 9.60
N SER A 22 -2.05 10.01 8.46
CA SER A 22 -2.09 11.04 7.41
C SER A 22 -1.67 12.41 7.94
N PHE A 23 -0.47 12.50 8.53
CA PHE A 23 0.02 13.73 9.15
C PHE A 23 0.44 14.77 8.10
N ARG A 24 0.06 16.03 8.33
CA ARG A 24 0.56 17.21 7.66
C ARG A 24 1.05 18.20 8.72
N VAL A 25 2.28 18.65 8.59
CA VAL A 25 2.86 19.70 9.42
C VAL A 25 2.78 21.01 8.67
N ALA A 26 2.38 22.11 9.34
CA ALA A 26 2.44 23.45 8.78
C ALA A 26 3.88 23.85 8.48
N ASP A 27 4.14 24.61 7.42
CA ASP A 27 5.47 24.99 6.99
C ASP A 27 6.23 25.80 8.05
N ASP A 28 5.52 26.52 8.95
CA ASP A 28 6.08 27.21 10.09
C ASP A 28 6.21 26.34 11.36
N GLY A 29 5.89 25.05 11.27
CA GLY A 29 5.92 24.10 12.38
C GLY A 29 4.85 24.32 13.46
N SER A 30 3.95 25.30 13.27
CA SER A 30 3.00 25.74 14.32
C SER A 30 1.85 24.77 14.56
N ARG A 31 1.56 23.85 13.61
CA ARG A 31 0.43 22.91 13.68
C ARG A 31 0.76 21.57 13.05
N VAL A 32 0.14 20.53 13.62
CA VAL A 32 0.10 19.19 13.03
C VAL A 32 -1.36 18.82 12.80
N VAL A 33 -1.71 18.57 11.54
CA VAL A 33 -3.05 18.15 11.11
C VAL A 33 -3.03 16.68 10.79
N TYR A 34 -4.06 15.92 11.21
CA TYR A 34 -4.09 14.48 11.00
C TYR A 34 -5.52 13.92 11.07
N LEU A 35 -5.68 12.70 10.59
CA LEU A 35 -6.92 11.93 10.68
C LEU A 35 -6.88 10.98 11.89
N ARG A 36 -8.01 10.87 12.59
CA ARG A 36 -8.21 9.88 13.62
C ARG A 36 -9.72 9.69 13.83
N THR A 37 -10.19 8.44 13.99
CA THR A 37 -11.56 8.18 14.43
C THR A 37 -11.69 8.41 15.94
N ARG A 38 -12.92 8.52 16.47
CA ARG A 38 -13.14 8.80 17.90
C ARG A 38 -12.95 7.60 18.82
N GLY A 39 -12.70 6.43 18.26
CA GLY A 39 -12.45 5.19 19.03
C GLY A 39 -12.03 4.04 18.12
N GLY A 40 -11.56 2.95 18.73
CA GLY A 40 -11.02 1.79 18.01
C GLY A 40 -12.06 0.91 17.31
N GLU A 41 -13.34 1.15 17.52
CA GLU A 41 -14.47 0.48 16.81
C GLU A 41 -15.33 1.49 16.04
N ASP A 42 -14.95 2.75 16.03
CA ASP A 42 -15.65 3.80 15.31
C ASP A 42 -15.07 3.92 13.88
N PRO A 43 -15.83 3.60 12.82
CA PRO A 43 -15.31 3.65 11.46
C PRO A 43 -15.27 5.06 10.85
N VAL A 44 -15.78 6.10 11.54
CA VAL A 44 -15.90 7.46 10.98
C VAL A 44 -14.65 8.28 11.27
N GLY A 45 -13.87 8.53 10.21
CA GLY A 45 -12.69 9.40 10.23
C GLY A 45 -13.05 10.85 10.51
N CYS A 46 -12.29 11.50 11.41
CA CYS A 46 -12.41 12.91 11.77
C CYS A 46 -11.09 13.63 11.52
N LEU A 47 -11.16 14.95 11.28
CA LEU A 47 -9.99 15.81 11.12
C LEU A 47 -9.60 16.43 12.47
N TRP A 48 -8.35 16.29 12.83
CA TRP A 48 -7.77 16.74 14.09
C TRP A 48 -6.61 17.70 13.89
N VAL A 49 -6.42 18.59 14.83
CA VAL A 49 -5.29 19.52 14.89
C VAL A 49 -4.63 19.42 16.25
N LEU A 50 -3.30 19.32 16.25
CA LEU A 50 -2.44 19.64 17.39
C LEU A 50 -1.86 21.04 17.14
N ASP A 51 -2.34 22.03 17.87
CA ASP A 51 -1.88 23.41 17.82
C ASP A 51 -0.66 23.58 18.74
N LEU A 52 0.49 23.90 18.16
CA LEU A 52 1.77 24.14 18.82
C LEU A 52 2.09 25.63 18.96
N ALA A 53 1.29 26.52 18.35
CA ALA A 53 1.44 27.97 18.48
C ALA A 53 0.83 28.49 19.79
N ALA A 54 -0.07 27.73 20.43
CA ALA A 54 -0.65 28.07 21.72
C ALA A 54 0.39 28.04 22.85
N ALA A 55 0.15 28.77 23.92
CA ALA A 55 1.04 28.79 25.11
C ALA A 55 1.23 27.37 25.70
N GLU A 56 0.20 26.54 25.60
CA GLU A 56 0.27 25.11 25.87
C GLU A 56 -0.28 24.38 24.61
N PRO A 57 0.43 23.35 24.09
CA PRO A 57 -0.03 22.59 22.95
C PRO A 57 -1.41 21.99 23.19
N ARG A 58 -2.31 22.18 22.21
CA ARG A 58 -3.71 21.78 22.34
C ARG A 58 -4.16 20.91 21.17
N GLU A 59 -4.63 19.71 21.51
CA GLU A 59 -5.27 18.81 20.55
C GLU A 59 -6.80 19.06 20.53
N HIS A 60 -7.38 19.16 19.31
CA HIS A 60 -8.84 19.24 19.16
C HIS A 60 -9.32 18.68 17.82
N CYS A 61 -10.57 18.21 17.79
CA CYS A 61 -11.24 17.78 16.58
C CYS A 61 -11.81 19.01 15.86
N VAL A 62 -11.35 19.26 14.63
CA VAL A 62 -11.80 20.39 13.80
C VAL A 62 -13.04 20.05 13.00
N ALA A 63 -13.12 18.80 12.49
CA ALA A 63 -14.28 18.35 11.72
C ALA A 63 -14.64 16.91 12.05
N ASP A 64 -15.92 16.71 12.39
CA ASP A 64 -16.57 15.39 12.50
C ASP A 64 -17.70 15.33 11.46
N PRO A 65 -17.71 14.36 10.55
CA PRO A 65 -18.77 14.20 9.54
C PRO A 65 -20.18 14.16 10.12
N ARG A 66 -20.35 13.64 11.34
CA ARG A 66 -21.65 13.57 12.03
C ARG A 66 -22.20 14.93 12.38
N ASP A 67 -21.32 15.84 12.83
CA ASP A 67 -21.70 17.23 13.14
C ASP A 67 -22.00 18.01 11.86
N LEU A 68 -21.36 17.66 10.75
CA LEU A 68 -21.55 18.24 9.43
C LEU A 68 -22.77 17.67 8.69
N ARG A 69 -23.43 16.63 9.24
CA ARG A 69 -24.52 15.89 8.60
C ARG A 69 -24.15 15.38 7.20
N ALA A 70 -22.90 15.04 7.01
CA ALA A 70 -22.38 14.48 5.76
C ALA A 70 -22.78 13.01 5.62
N ASP A 71 -23.22 12.62 4.43
CA ASP A 71 -23.61 11.25 4.10
C ASP A 71 -22.57 10.65 3.14
N ASP A 72 -21.91 9.56 3.55
CA ASP A 72 -20.96 8.81 2.74
C ASP A 72 -21.49 7.42 2.32
N SER A 73 -22.80 7.19 2.45
CA SER A 73 -23.44 5.93 2.08
C SER A 73 -23.36 5.61 0.58
N GLN A 74 -23.22 6.63 -0.26
CA GLN A 74 -23.07 6.50 -1.72
C GLN A 74 -21.84 7.24 -2.21
N LEU A 75 -20.78 6.48 -2.52
CA LEU A 75 -19.54 7.06 -3.06
C LEU A 75 -19.62 7.15 -4.60
N PRO A 76 -19.12 8.26 -5.18
CA PRO A 76 -18.86 8.32 -6.62
C PRO A 76 -17.97 7.14 -7.08
N PRO A 77 -18.16 6.61 -8.30
CA PRO A 77 -17.36 5.47 -8.80
C PRO A 77 -15.85 5.72 -8.72
N GLU A 78 -15.39 6.91 -9.08
CA GLU A 78 -13.99 7.31 -9.08
C GLU A 78 -13.42 7.37 -7.64
N GLU A 79 -14.20 7.87 -6.68
CA GLU A 79 -13.80 7.87 -5.26
C GLU A 79 -13.74 6.44 -4.70
N ARG A 80 -14.66 5.57 -5.11
CA ARG A 80 -14.63 4.16 -4.74
C ARG A 80 -13.36 3.50 -5.28
N ALA A 81 -13.03 3.72 -6.57
CA ALA A 81 -11.80 3.22 -7.18
C ALA A 81 -10.56 3.76 -6.45
N ARG A 82 -10.52 5.06 -6.14
CA ARG A 82 -9.41 5.67 -5.40
C ARG A 82 -9.22 5.04 -4.01
N ARG A 83 -10.31 4.80 -3.26
CA ARG A 83 -10.26 4.14 -1.94
C ARG A 83 -9.79 2.70 -2.04
N GLU A 84 -10.21 1.97 -3.07
CA GLU A 84 -9.75 0.61 -3.33
C GLU A 84 -8.22 0.58 -3.56
N ARG A 85 -7.69 1.48 -4.41
CA ARG A 85 -6.23 1.58 -4.67
C ARG A 85 -5.44 2.01 -3.43
N SER A 86 -5.99 2.92 -2.62
CA SER A 86 -5.36 3.34 -1.35
C SER A 86 -5.59 2.38 -0.19
N ARG A 87 -6.29 1.25 -0.41
CA ARG A 87 -6.66 0.27 0.63
C ARG A 87 -7.42 0.90 1.80
N GLU A 88 -8.24 1.91 1.52
CA GLU A 88 -9.01 2.65 2.52
C GLU A 88 -10.40 2.04 2.71
N SER A 89 -10.70 1.64 3.92
CA SER A 89 -11.97 1.01 4.30
C SER A 89 -12.76 1.78 5.35
N ALA A 90 -12.21 2.86 5.91
CA ALA A 90 -12.93 3.72 6.85
C ALA A 90 -13.96 4.59 6.12
N GLY A 91 -14.98 5.04 6.87
CA GLY A 91 -15.94 6.04 6.43
C GLY A 91 -15.56 7.46 6.88
N GLY A 92 -16.39 8.43 6.56
CA GLY A 92 -16.18 9.81 6.94
C GLY A 92 -15.03 10.48 6.21
N ILE A 93 -14.19 11.24 6.92
CA ILE A 93 -13.03 11.93 6.35
C ILE A 93 -11.89 10.93 6.27
N VAL A 94 -11.54 10.51 5.05
CA VAL A 94 -10.49 9.51 4.78
C VAL A 94 -9.26 10.13 4.10
N ALA A 95 -9.41 11.33 3.53
CA ALA A 95 -8.34 12.12 2.95
C ALA A 95 -8.63 13.60 3.13
N PHE A 96 -7.60 14.41 3.19
CA PHE A 96 -7.67 15.87 3.21
C PHE A 96 -6.41 16.47 2.56
N ALA A 97 -6.47 17.72 2.17
CA ALA A 97 -5.33 18.52 1.78
C ALA A 97 -5.39 19.88 2.48
N THR A 98 -4.23 20.52 2.69
CA THR A 98 -4.12 21.85 3.31
C THR A 98 -3.44 22.81 2.35
N ASP A 99 -3.58 24.11 2.62
CA ASP A 99 -2.65 25.15 2.18
C ASP A 99 -1.27 24.96 2.83
N ASP A 100 -0.26 25.70 2.39
CA ASP A 100 1.11 25.56 2.90
C ASP A 100 1.23 25.89 4.39
N GLY A 101 0.53 26.91 4.84
CA GLY A 101 0.47 27.33 6.24
C GLY A 101 -0.38 26.43 7.14
N ALA A 102 -1.00 25.38 6.60
CA ALA A 102 -2.00 24.58 7.31
C ALA A 102 -3.03 25.42 8.07
N THR A 103 -3.56 26.47 7.42
CA THR A 103 -4.60 27.35 7.96
C THR A 103 -5.99 26.89 7.52
N VAL A 104 -6.07 26.24 6.36
CA VAL A 104 -7.28 25.73 5.76
C VAL A 104 -7.08 24.27 5.34
N ALA A 105 -8.08 23.44 5.55
CA ALA A 105 -8.12 22.10 4.96
C ALA A 105 -9.36 21.93 4.08
N ALA A 106 -9.22 21.21 2.98
CA ALA A 106 -10.34 20.75 2.14
C ALA A 106 -10.41 19.22 2.15
N PHE A 107 -11.65 18.70 2.16
CA PHE A 107 -11.91 17.26 2.11
C PHE A 107 -13.31 17.01 1.51
N ALA A 108 -13.52 15.80 1.03
CA ALA A 108 -14.81 15.34 0.53
C ALA A 108 -15.39 14.23 1.41
N VAL A 109 -16.69 14.27 1.66
CA VAL A 109 -17.45 13.18 2.29
C VAL A 109 -18.68 12.92 1.42
N GLY A 110 -18.83 11.69 0.92
CA GLY A 110 -19.94 11.34 0.03
C GLY A 110 -20.01 12.18 -1.26
N GLY A 111 -18.88 12.71 -1.73
CA GLY A 111 -18.83 13.62 -2.87
C GLY A 111 -19.20 15.08 -2.55
N GLN A 112 -19.56 15.41 -1.32
CA GLN A 112 -19.75 16.81 -0.89
C GLN A 112 -18.41 17.40 -0.45
N LEU A 113 -18.11 18.62 -0.92
CA LEU A 113 -16.91 19.38 -0.55
C LEU A 113 -17.11 20.11 0.78
N PHE A 114 -16.14 19.98 1.65
CA PHE A 114 -16.04 20.70 2.91
C PHE A 114 -14.72 21.45 3.01
N VAL A 115 -14.75 22.56 3.72
CA VAL A 115 -13.57 23.35 4.07
C VAL A 115 -13.56 23.55 5.58
N ALA A 116 -12.40 23.28 6.20
CA ALA A 116 -12.16 23.50 7.62
C ALA A 116 -11.20 24.67 7.85
N ASP A 117 -11.51 25.51 8.83
CA ASP A 117 -10.60 26.50 9.39
C ASP A 117 -9.75 25.82 10.48
N LEU A 118 -8.47 25.66 10.22
CA LEU A 118 -7.55 24.95 11.13
C LEU A 118 -7.02 25.85 12.26
N VAL A 119 -7.28 27.15 12.20
CA VAL A 119 -6.87 28.16 13.20
C VAL A 119 -8.00 28.45 14.18
N ALA A 120 -9.16 28.86 13.66
CA ALA A 120 -10.33 29.17 14.49
C ALA A 120 -11.10 27.91 14.90
N GLY A 121 -10.95 26.83 14.18
CA GLY A 121 -11.69 25.59 14.33
C GLY A 121 -13.03 25.57 13.62
N GLY A 122 -13.50 24.35 13.30
CA GLY A 122 -14.77 24.12 12.62
C GLY A 122 -14.67 23.96 11.11
N ALA A 123 -15.68 23.33 10.55
CA ALA A 123 -15.77 23.08 9.12
C ALA A 123 -17.17 23.40 8.59
N ARG A 124 -17.27 23.68 7.29
CA ARG A 124 -18.52 23.98 6.59
C ARG A 124 -18.53 23.33 5.21
N ALA A 125 -19.72 23.00 4.75
CA ALA A 125 -19.92 22.61 3.35
C ALA A 125 -19.68 23.81 2.43
N LEU A 126 -19.04 23.54 1.29
CA LEU A 126 -18.89 24.50 0.23
C LEU A 126 -20.07 24.36 -0.76
N ALA A 127 -20.64 25.49 -1.19
CA ALA A 127 -21.76 25.51 -2.12
C ALA A 127 -21.26 25.31 -3.57
N VAL A 128 -20.74 24.12 -3.87
CA VAL A 128 -20.35 23.67 -5.21
C VAL A 128 -21.26 22.53 -5.68
N SER A 129 -21.39 22.35 -6.99
CA SER A 129 -22.30 21.37 -7.58
C SER A 129 -21.64 19.97 -7.66
N GLY A 130 -22.49 18.92 -7.62
CA GLY A 130 -22.15 17.53 -7.97
C GLY A 130 -21.10 16.86 -7.10
N PRO A 131 -20.74 15.61 -7.37
CA PRO A 131 -19.76 14.89 -6.59
C PRO A 131 -18.35 15.43 -6.83
N VAL A 132 -17.65 15.72 -5.74
CA VAL A 132 -16.28 16.25 -5.73
C VAL A 132 -15.30 15.16 -5.33
N ILE A 133 -14.17 15.09 -6.04
CA ILE A 133 -13.08 14.16 -5.80
C ILE A 133 -11.80 14.95 -5.61
N ASP A 134 -10.97 14.50 -4.65
CA ASP A 134 -9.63 15.02 -4.36
C ASP A 134 -9.54 16.54 -4.25
N PRO A 135 -10.35 17.21 -3.39
CA PRO A 135 -10.29 18.65 -3.23
C PRO A 135 -8.98 19.08 -2.55
N ARG A 136 -8.33 20.14 -3.11
CA ARG A 136 -7.07 20.68 -2.61
C ARG A 136 -7.09 22.20 -2.57
N PRO A 137 -6.84 22.82 -1.42
CA PRO A 137 -6.61 24.25 -1.34
C PRO A 137 -5.40 24.67 -2.21
N SER A 138 -5.41 25.90 -2.69
CA SER A 138 -4.21 26.54 -3.24
C SER A 138 -3.19 26.80 -2.12
N PRO A 139 -1.89 26.90 -2.41
CA PRO A 139 -0.84 27.17 -1.43
C PRO A 139 -1.13 28.41 -0.56
N ASP A 140 -1.73 29.46 -1.13
CA ASP A 140 -2.14 30.70 -0.42
C ASP A 140 -3.44 30.55 0.39
N GLY A 141 -4.16 29.42 0.31
CA GLY A 141 -5.42 29.17 1.02
C GLY A 141 -6.63 29.92 0.49
N GLU A 142 -6.53 30.68 -0.62
CA GLU A 142 -7.63 31.50 -1.13
C GLU A 142 -8.63 30.73 -2.01
N ARG A 143 -8.20 29.62 -2.61
CA ARG A 143 -8.98 28.82 -3.56
C ARG A 143 -8.95 27.34 -3.21
N VAL A 144 -9.87 26.59 -3.78
CA VAL A 144 -9.88 25.14 -3.78
C VAL A 144 -10.06 24.62 -5.21
N ALA A 145 -9.16 23.73 -5.64
CA ALA A 145 -9.34 22.95 -6.86
C ALA A 145 -9.91 21.57 -6.52
N PHE A 146 -10.63 20.96 -7.44
CA PHE A 146 -11.22 19.65 -7.28
C PHE A 146 -11.55 19.02 -8.64
N VAL A 147 -11.78 17.71 -8.65
CA VAL A 147 -12.24 17.00 -9.85
C VAL A 147 -13.74 16.70 -9.74
N ARG A 148 -14.45 16.86 -10.84
CA ARG A 148 -15.84 16.47 -11.04
C ARG A 148 -16.08 16.08 -12.48
N ASP A 149 -16.73 14.92 -12.69
CA ASP A 149 -17.06 14.41 -14.02
C ASP A 149 -15.86 14.39 -14.97
N GLY A 150 -14.69 13.97 -14.49
CA GLY A 150 -13.46 13.92 -15.27
C GLY A 150 -12.89 15.29 -15.68
N ALA A 151 -13.30 16.37 -15.05
CA ALA A 151 -12.79 17.72 -15.30
C ALA A 151 -12.22 18.34 -14.01
N VAL A 152 -11.22 19.23 -14.12
CA VAL A 152 -10.68 20.04 -13.03
C VAL A 152 -11.43 21.36 -12.96
N LEU A 153 -11.93 21.66 -11.77
CA LEU A 153 -12.64 22.89 -11.43
C LEU A 153 -11.88 23.64 -10.34
N VAL A 154 -12.14 24.92 -10.24
CA VAL A 154 -11.66 25.78 -9.15
C VAL A 154 -12.81 26.65 -8.64
N ALA A 155 -12.81 26.90 -7.34
CA ALA A 155 -13.69 27.86 -6.68
C ALA A 155 -12.91 28.69 -5.65
N GLY A 156 -13.45 29.80 -5.23
CA GLY A 156 -12.96 30.49 -4.03
C GLY A 156 -13.16 29.62 -2.80
N ILE A 157 -12.33 29.80 -1.78
CA ILE A 157 -12.46 29.05 -0.52
C ILE A 157 -13.78 29.33 0.20
N ASP A 158 -14.51 30.40 -0.18
CA ASP A 158 -15.86 30.74 0.26
C ASP A 158 -16.97 30.07 -0.58
N GLY A 159 -16.62 29.37 -1.66
CA GLY A 159 -17.52 28.73 -2.61
C GLY A 159 -17.91 29.61 -3.80
N SER A 160 -17.39 30.83 -3.88
CA SER A 160 -17.70 31.75 -4.97
C SER A 160 -16.90 31.40 -6.25
N GLY A 161 -17.43 31.82 -7.41
CA GLY A 161 -16.67 31.79 -8.66
C GLY A 161 -16.30 30.41 -9.18
N GLU A 162 -17.10 29.39 -8.89
CA GLU A 162 -16.86 28.03 -9.45
C GLU A 162 -16.75 28.09 -10.96
N ARG A 163 -15.67 27.48 -11.52
CA ARG A 163 -15.47 27.39 -12.96
C ARG A 163 -14.63 26.17 -13.32
N ARG A 164 -14.89 25.61 -14.50
CA ARG A 164 -14.09 24.56 -15.13
C ARG A 164 -12.80 25.18 -15.69
N LEU A 165 -11.64 24.58 -15.34
CA LEU A 165 -10.34 24.98 -15.89
C LEU A 165 -9.89 24.05 -17.02
N ALA A 166 -10.05 22.73 -16.82
CA ALA A 166 -9.64 21.73 -17.78
C ALA A 166 -10.65 20.59 -17.83
N GLY A 167 -10.88 20.02 -19.02
CA GLY A 167 -11.82 18.90 -19.18
C GLY A 167 -12.23 18.73 -20.64
N ASP A 168 -12.65 17.52 -20.97
CA ASP A 168 -13.23 17.14 -22.27
C ASP A 168 -14.72 16.76 -22.07
N ASP A 169 -15.48 16.67 -23.17
CA ASP A 169 -16.86 16.18 -23.14
C ASP A 169 -16.95 14.67 -23.42
N ASP A 170 -15.82 14.06 -23.79
CA ASP A 170 -15.68 12.60 -23.98
C ASP A 170 -15.41 11.93 -22.62
N PRO A 171 -16.26 11.01 -22.14
CA PRO A 171 -16.08 10.35 -20.84
C PRO A 171 -14.85 9.44 -20.76
N GLU A 172 -14.23 9.09 -21.90
CA GLU A 172 -12.99 8.32 -21.94
C GLU A 172 -11.74 9.20 -21.83
N LEU A 173 -11.92 10.52 -21.79
CA LEU A 173 -10.90 11.53 -21.57
C LEU A 173 -11.12 12.21 -20.22
N THR A 174 -10.23 11.92 -19.27
CA THR A 174 -10.34 12.53 -17.92
C THR A 174 -9.18 13.46 -17.64
N TRP A 175 -9.43 14.49 -16.84
CA TRP A 175 -8.46 15.47 -16.39
C TRP A 175 -8.41 15.50 -14.87
N GLY A 176 -7.20 15.53 -14.31
CA GLY A 176 -7.01 15.66 -12.87
C GLY A 176 -7.18 14.37 -12.08
N LEU A 177 -7.34 13.22 -12.74
CA LEU A 177 -7.39 11.90 -12.13
C LEU A 177 -6.13 11.09 -12.49
N ALA A 178 -5.76 10.17 -11.63
CA ALA A 178 -4.78 9.15 -11.93
C ALA A 178 -5.46 8.02 -12.74
N GLU A 179 -4.74 7.45 -13.71
CA GLU A 179 -5.17 6.22 -14.37
C GLU A 179 -4.82 4.99 -13.51
N PHE A 180 -5.27 3.80 -13.95
CA PHE A 180 -5.17 2.56 -13.18
C PHE A 180 -3.73 2.25 -12.72
N ILE A 181 -2.76 2.29 -13.65
CA ILE A 181 -1.36 1.94 -13.36
C ILE A 181 -0.72 2.92 -12.38
N ALA A 182 -0.93 4.20 -12.55
CA ALA A 182 -0.39 5.21 -11.64
C ALA A 182 -0.93 5.02 -10.22
N ALA A 183 -2.23 4.73 -10.10
CA ALA A 183 -2.87 4.57 -8.80
C ALA A 183 -2.53 3.24 -8.10
N GLU A 184 -2.39 2.13 -8.84
CA GLU A 184 -2.12 0.81 -8.27
C GLU A 184 -0.62 0.56 -8.05
N GLU A 185 0.25 0.98 -8.99
CA GLU A 185 1.64 0.54 -9.04
C GLU A 185 2.68 1.65 -8.77
N MET A 186 2.26 2.92 -8.81
CA MET A 186 3.17 4.07 -8.64
C MET A 186 2.85 4.96 -7.43
N ASP A 187 1.87 4.58 -6.60
CA ASP A 187 1.37 5.37 -5.46
C ASP A 187 0.88 6.78 -5.85
N ARG A 188 0.65 7.05 -7.14
CA ARG A 188 0.16 8.32 -7.65
C ARG A 188 -1.37 8.33 -7.73
N LEU A 189 -2.02 8.74 -6.62
CA LEU A 189 -3.49 8.75 -6.49
C LEU A 189 -4.16 10.03 -6.99
N ARG A 190 -3.38 11.03 -7.42
CA ARG A 190 -3.87 12.33 -7.91
C ARG A 190 -3.43 12.62 -9.34
N GLY A 191 -4.13 13.53 -10.00
CA GLY A 191 -3.81 13.94 -11.35
C GLY A 191 -3.65 15.45 -11.53
N TYR A 192 -3.59 16.26 -10.46
CA TYR A 192 -3.30 17.68 -10.58
C TYR A 192 -2.52 18.24 -9.39
N TRP A 193 -1.78 19.33 -9.62
CA TRP A 193 -0.87 19.96 -8.65
C TRP A 193 -0.93 21.48 -8.82
N TRP A 194 -1.10 22.20 -7.72
CA TRP A 194 -0.98 23.65 -7.71
C TRP A 194 0.46 24.10 -7.96
N SER A 195 0.64 25.21 -8.67
CA SER A 195 1.90 25.93 -8.68
C SER A 195 2.14 26.60 -7.31
N PRO A 196 3.40 26.76 -6.89
CA PRO A 196 3.73 27.37 -5.59
C PRO A 196 3.17 28.80 -5.42
N ASP A 197 2.97 29.53 -6.52
CA ASP A 197 2.42 30.90 -6.53
C ASP A 197 0.89 30.94 -6.61
N SER A 198 0.21 29.79 -6.55
CA SER A 198 -1.27 29.65 -6.59
C SER A 198 -1.94 30.15 -7.87
N ARG A 199 -1.20 30.32 -8.98
CA ARG A 199 -1.73 30.90 -10.22
C ARG A 199 -2.04 29.90 -11.32
N GLN A 200 -1.46 28.71 -11.24
CA GLN A 200 -1.54 27.67 -12.26
C GLN A 200 -1.73 26.29 -11.61
N LEU A 201 -2.18 25.34 -12.41
CA LEU A 201 -2.19 23.91 -12.05
C LEU A 201 -1.46 23.11 -13.13
N ALA A 202 -0.59 22.17 -12.73
CA ALA A 202 -0.23 21.06 -13.57
C ALA A 202 -1.37 20.04 -13.52
N VAL A 203 -1.86 19.60 -14.67
CA VAL A 203 -3.04 18.72 -14.77
C VAL A 203 -2.73 17.59 -15.74
N ALA A 204 -2.82 16.35 -15.27
CA ALA A 204 -2.74 15.17 -16.10
C ALA A 204 -4.05 14.99 -16.88
N ARG A 205 -3.93 14.75 -18.19
CA ARG A 205 -5.02 14.32 -19.07
C ARG A 205 -4.78 12.86 -19.40
N VAL A 206 -5.79 12.04 -19.19
CA VAL A 206 -5.76 10.58 -19.39
C VAL A 206 -6.74 10.20 -20.48
N ASP A 207 -6.25 9.51 -21.53
CA ASP A 207 -7.03 8.91 -22.60
C ASP A 207 -7.06 7.39 -22.41
N THR A 208 -8.21 6.84 -22.06
CA THR A 208 -8.40 5.41 -21.83
C THR A 208 -8.90 4.64 -23.05
N ARG A 209 -9.15 5.29 -24.18
CA ARG A 209 -9.66 4.64 -25.42
C ARG A 209 -8.76 3.52 -25.95
N PRO A 210 -7.40 3.60 -25.84
CA PRO A 210 -6.54 2.50 -26.26
C PRO A 210 -6.62 1.27 -25.35
N VAL A 211 -7.07 1.41 -24.10
CA VAL A 211 -7.06 0.34 -23.10
C VAL A 211 -8.23 -0.61 -23.31
N GLN A 212 -7.96 -1.90 -23.27
CA GLN A 212 -9.02 -2.91 -23.34
C GLN A 212 -10.03 -2.75 -22.20
N ARG A 213 -11.28 -3.16 -22.47
CA ARG A 213 -12.35 -3.12 -21.46
C ARG A 213 -12.61 -4.52 -20.92
N TRP A 214 -12.56 -4.65 -19.61
CA TRP A 214 -13.04 -5.81 -18.89
C TRP A 214 -14.37 -5.50 -18.19
N HIS A 215 -15.22 -6.52 -18.08
CA HIS A 215 -16.55 -6.37 -17.51
C HIS A 215 -16.64 -7.16 -16.22
N ILE A 216 -16.81 -6.46 -15.10
CA ILE A 216 -16.96 -7.05 -13.77
C ILE A 216 -18.45 -7.01 -13.44
N GLY A 217 -19.09 -8.18 -13.39
CA GLY A 217 -20.47 -8.35 -13.00
C GLY A 217 -20.59 -8.99 -11.63
N ASP A 218 -21.73 -8.85 -11.00
CA ASP A 218 -22.08 -9.61 -9.80
C ASP A 218 -22.94 -10.83 -10.17
N PRO A 219 -22.40 -12.06 -10.17
CA PRO A 219 -23.19 -13.26 -10.47
C PRO A 219 -24.31 -13.52 -9.48
N ALA A 220 -24.27 -12.94 -8.27
CA ALA A 220 -25.34 -13.06 -7.28
C ALA A 220 -26.49 -12.09 -7.53
N ASP A 221 -26.25 -10.99 -8.25
CA ASP A 221 -27.27 -10.07 -8.74
C ASP A 221 -27.17 -9.88 -10.27
N PRO A 222 -27.71 -10.82 -11.06
CA PRO A 222 -27.61 -10.79 -12.52
C PRO A 222 -28.41 -9.65 -13.17
N SER A 223 -29.21 -8.90 -12.40
CA SER A 223 -29.91 -7.71 -12.89
C SER A 223 -29.01 -6.47 -12.93
N THR A 224 -27.92 -6.46 -12.17
CA THR A 224 -26.96 -5.36 -12.16
C THR A 224 -26.14 -5.36 -13.45
N VAL A 225 -26.06 -4.18 -14.09
CA VAL A 225 -25.24 -4.02 -15.29
C VAL A 225 -23.76 -4.14 -14.91
N PRO A 226 -22.99 -5.01 -15.61
CA PRO A 226 -21.55 -5.14 -15.34
C PRO A 226 -20.80 -3.81 -15.49
N THR A 227 -19.91 -3.52 -14.57
CA THR A 227 -19.02 -2.37 -14.69
C THR A 227 -17.95 -2.62 -15.74
N ALA A 228 -17.85 -1.73 -16.75
CA ALA A 228 -16.77 -1.77 -17.73
C ALA A 228 -15.56 -1.02 -17.14
N MET A 229 -14.43 -1.70 -17.05
CA MET A 229 -13.19 -1.17 -16.51
C MET A 229 -12.07 -1.18 -17.57
N ALA A 230 -11.35 -0.06 -17.70
CA ALA A 230 -10.14 0.01 -18.50
C ALA A 230 -9.00 -0.70 -17.73
N TYR A 231 -8.67 -1.93 -18.14
CA TYR A 231 -7.63 -2.73 -17.49
C TYR A 231 -6.47 -3.02 -18.46
N PRO A 232 -5.29 -2.45 -18.26
CA PRO A 232 -4.13 -2.66 -19.12
C PRO A 232 -3.39 -3.96 -18.71
N ALA A 233 -3.86 -5.12 -19.20
CA ALA A 233 -3.18 -6.38 -18.94
C ALA A 233 -1.83 -6.45 -19.68
N ALA A 234 -0.89 -7.23 -19.17
CA ALA A 234 0.44 -7.38 -19.74
C ALA A 234 0.42 -7.63 -21.25
N GLY A 235 1.23 -6.89 -21.99
CA GLY A 235 1.30 -6.92 -23.46
C GLY A 235 0.23 -6.09 -24.17
N THR A 236 -0.73 -5.50 -23.48
CA THR A 236 -1.78 -4.67 -24.09
C THR A 236 -1.46 -3.17 -23.98
N PRO A 237 -2.13 -2.29 -24.74
CA PRO A 237 -1.94 -0.85 -24.60
C PRO A 237 -2.31 -0.31 -23.22
N ASN A 238 -1.52 0.65 -22.74
CA ASN A 238 -1.83 1.49 -21.59
C ASN A 238 -2.71 2.68 -21.99
N ALA A 239 -3.22 3.42 -20.99
CA ALA A 239 -3.77 4.75 -21.23
C ALA A 239 -2.69 5.69 -21.74
N ASP A 240 -3.07 6.64 -22.63
CA ASP A 240 -2.18 7.72 -23.04
C ASP A 240 -2.30 8.87 -22.03
N VAL A 241 -1.19 9.17 -21.36
CA VAL A 241 -1.14 10.20 -20.30
C VAL A 241 -0.31 11.37 -20.79
N SER A 242 -0.89 12.57 -20.77
CA SER A 242 -0.21 13.85 -21.04
C SER A 242 -0.37 14.80 -19.84
N LEU A 243 0.49 15.79 -19.72
CA LEU A 243 0.48 16.79 -18.67
C LEU A 243 0.34 18.18 -19.26
N PHE A 244 -0.53 18.98 -18.68
CA PHE A 244 -0.76 20.37 -19.08
C PHE A 244 -0.54 21.29 -17.92
N VAL A 245 0.01 22.47 -18.16
CA VAL A 245 -0.02 23.58 -17.21
C VAL A 245 -1.18 24.48 -17.62
N VAL A 246 -2.12 24.66 -16.68
CA VAL A 246 -3.35 25.41 -16.90
C VAL A 246 -3.40 26.62 -15.96
N GLY A 247 -3.41 27.81 -16.52
CA GLY A 247 -3.53 29.06 -15.77
C GLY A 247 -4.96 29.29 -15.28
N LEU A 248 -5.09 30.05 -14.18
CA LEU A 248 -6.40 30.48 -13.69
C LEU A 248 -7.12 31.39 -14.71
N ASP A 249 -6.46 31.95 -15.69
CA ASP A 249 -7.03 32.71 -16.81
C ASP A 249 -7.57 31.83 -17.94
N GLY A 250 -7.33 30.50 -17.88
CA GLY A 250 -7.75 29.53 -18.88
C GLY A 250 -6.70 29.27 -19.97
N HIS A 251 -5.52 29.93 -19.92
CA HIS A 251 -4.41 29.58 -20.80
C HIS A 251 -3.88 28.19 -20.45
N SER A 252 -3.56 27.37 -21.46
CA SER A 252 -3.11 26.00 -21.27
C SER A 252 -1.93 25.67 -22.18
N VAL A 253 -0.89 25.07 -21.61
CA VAL A 253 0.33 24.64 -22.31
C VAL A 253 0.58 23.17 -22.02
N GLU A 254 0.75 22.35 -23.06
CA GLU A 254 1.15 20.95 -22.89
C GLU A 254 2.64 20.86 -22.54
N VAL A 255 2.96 20.09 -21.49
CA VAL A 255 4.33 19.77 -21.10
C VAL A 255 4.81 18.63 -22.01
N ALA A 256 5.78 18.95 -22.88
CA ALA A 256 6.22 18.03 -23.93
C ALA A 256 7.42 17.18 -23.47
N TRP A 257 7.26 15.86 -23.57
CA TRP A 257 8.35 14.88 -23.48
C TRP A 257 8.11 13.72 -24.46
N ASP A 258 9.09 12.86 -24.66
CA ASP A 258 8.96 11.68 -25.53
C ASP A 258 8.11 10.60 -24.82
N ARG A 259 6.78 10.70 -24.96
CA ARG A 259 5.82 9.73 -24.39
C ARG A 259 5.90 8.36 -25.06
N SER A 260 6.45 8.26 -26.26
CA SER A 260 6.62 6.97 -26.92
C SER A 260 7.73 6.13 -26.30
N ALA A 261 8.83 6.78 -25.91
CA ALA A 261 9.93 6.13 -25.21
C ALA A 261 9.69 6.00 -23.69
N LEU A 262 9.01 6.98 -23.09
CA LEU A 262 8.79 7.13 -21.65
C LEU A 262 7.29 7.32 -21.36
N PRO A 263 6.46 6.26 -21.54
CA PRO A 263 5.00 6.37 -21.46
C PRO A 263 4.46 6.53 -20.03
N TYR A 264 5.20 6.13 -19.00
CA TYR A 264 4.74 6.23 -17.63
C TYR A 264 5.08 7.59 -17.03
N LEU A 265 4.05 8.37 -16.66
CA LEU A 265 4.18 9.53 -15.80
C LEU A 265 4.06 9.04 -14.35
N ALA A 266 5.19 8.79 -13.70
CA ALA A 266 5.20 8.18 -12.37
C ALA A 266 4.94 9.17 -11.25
N GLU A 267 5.54 10.36 -11.29
CA GLU A 267 5.41 11.38 -10.25
C GLU A 267 5.43 12.78 -10.87
N VAL A 268 4.77 13.72 -10.22
CA VAL A 268 4.85 15.15 -10.55
C VAL A 268 5.10 15.93 -9.26
N VAL A 269 6.15 16.71 -9.23
CA VAL A 269 6.53 17.56 -8.10
C VAL A 269 6.52 19.02 -8.56
N TRP A 270 5.73 19.85 -7.87
CA TRP A 270 5.72 21.28 -8.09
C TRP A 270 5.70 22.00 -6.75
N SER A 271 6.86 22.27 -6.22
CA SER A 271 7.05 22.97 -4.94
C SER A 271 8.19 23.97 -5.05
N ALA A 272 8.07 25.11 -4.38
CA ALA A 272 9.19 26.05 -4.29
C ALA A 272 10.38 25.39 -3.53
N PRO A 273 11.61 25.67 -3.93
CA PRO A 273 12.04 26.62 -4.97
C PRO A 273 12.20 25.99 -6.38
N GLY A 274 11.84 24.72 -6.57
CA GLY A 274 12.11 23.98 -7.80
C GLY A 274 11.15 24.27 -8.96
N PRO A 275 11.55 23.93 -10.19
CA PRO A 275 10.67 23.94 -11.35
C PRO A 275 9.58 22.85 -11.27
N LEU A 276 8.55 22.92 -12.12
CA LEU A 276 7.66 21.78 -12.36
C LEU A 276 8.51 20.59 -12.83
N THR A 277 8.49 19.53 -12.07
CA THR A 277 9.32 18.33 -12.24
C THR A 277 8.47 17.10 -12.47
N LEU A 278 8.81 16.31 -13.48
CA LEU A 278 8.16 15.07 -13.83
C LEU A 278 9.13 13.92 -13.65
N VAL A 279 8.65 12.81 -13.09
CA VAL A 279 9.34 11.52 -13.16
C VAL A 279 8.64 10.67 -14.18
N VAL A 280 9.37 10.26 -15.20
CA VAL A 280 8.85 9.41 -16.28
C VAL A 280 9.68 8.15 -16.43
N GLN A 281 9.03 7.03 -16.82
CA GLN A 281 9.71 5.76 -17.01
C GLN A 281 9.43 5.16 -18.38
N SER A 282 10.40 4.40 -18.89
CA SER A 282 10.20 3.49 -20.01
C SER A 282 9.23 2.37 -19.64
N ARG A 283 8.56 1.77 -20.64
CA ARG A 283 7.56 0.72 -20.40
C ARG A 283 8.13 -0.48 -19.66
N ASN A 284 9.35 -0.89 -19.94
CA ASN A 284 10.07 -1.96 -19.24
C ASN A 284 10.68 -1.50 -17.92
N GLN A 285 10.52 -0.23 -17.55
CA GLN A 285 11.00 0.42 -16.32
C GLN A 285 12.53 0.33 -16.11
N ARG A 286 13.29 0.02 -17.17
CA ARG A 286 14.76 -0.01 -17.12
C ARG A 286 15.38 1.38 -17.18
N GLU A 287 14.57 2.38 -17.46
CA GLU A 287 14.96 3.77 -17.54
C GLU A 287 13.95 4.64 -16.78
N ARG A 288 14.46 5.48 -15.89
CA ARG A 288 13.74 6.53 -15.18
C ARG A 288 14.40 7.86 -15.46
N VAL A 289 13.63 8.84 -15.92
CA VAL A 289 14.11 10.18 -16.25
C VAL A 289 13.37 11.20 -15.41
N VAL A 290 14.13 12.09 -14.77
CA VAL A 290 13.63 13.30 -14.13
C VAL A 290 13.69 14.44 -15.11
N LEU A 291 12.54 15.04 -15.38
CA LEU A 291 12.40 16.15 -16.33
C LEU A 291 12.04 17.43 -15.57
N ALA A 292 12.66 18.53 -15.90
CA ALA A 292 12.23 19.88 -15.48
C ALA A 292 11.55 20.59 -16.63
N ALA A 293 10.29 21.00 -16.44
CA ALA A 293 9.54 21.75 -17.44
C ALA A 293 10.00 23.22 -17.48
N ASN A 294 10.21 23.75 -18.67
CA ASN A 294 10.51 25.15 -18.89
C ASN A 294 9.19 25.89 -19.19
N LEU A 295 8.71 26.60 -18.20
CA LEU A 295 7.47 27.39 -18.26
C LEU A 295 7.73 28.89 -18.46
N ASP A 296 8.99 29.34 -18.30
CA ASP A 296 9.40 30.72 -18.46
C ASP A 296 10.15 30.89 -19.78
N SER A 297 9.52 31.46 -20.80
CA SER A 297 10.25 31.97 -21.95
C SER A 297 10.36 33.50 -21.87
N ALA A 298 11.58 34.01 -21.94
CA ALA A 298 11.87 35.45 -21.89
C ALA A 298 11.21 36.26 -23.05
N ASP A 299 10.66 35.58 -24.03
CA ASP A 299 9.98 36.11 -25.20
C ASP A 299 8.47 35.84 -25.24
N GLY A 300 7.89 35.31 -24.13
CA GLY A 300 6.44 35.09 -23.98
C GLY A 300 5.90 33.90 -24.79
N THR A 301 6.75 33.02 -25.30
CA THR A 301 6.39 31.76 -25.93
C THR A 301 6.67 30.63 -24.94
N ASP A 302 5.73 30.32 -24.05
CA ASP A 302 5.79 29.11 -23.22
C ASP A 302 5.80 27.92 -24.15
N THR A 303 6.95 27.25 -24.25
CA THR A 303 7.10 26.11 -25.15
C THR A 303 6.66 24.81 -24.56
N GLY A 304 6.42 24.74 -23.23
CA GLY A 304 6.11 23.50 -22.50
C GLY A 304 7.21 22.43 -22.58
N ALA A 305 8.38 22.78 -23.14
CA ALA A 305 9.46 21.81 -23.34
C ALA A 305 10.06 21.37 -22.01
N ALA A 306 10.11 20.08 -21.77
CA ALA A 306 10.77 19.50 -20.60
C ALA A 306 12.18 19.01 -20.95
N ARG A 307 13.19 19.37 -20.12
CA ARG A 307 14.56 18.91 -20.25
C ARG A 307 14.91 17.87 -19.20
N ALA A 308 15.66 16.85 -19.58
CA ALA A 308 16.19 15.88 -18.63
C ALA A 308 17.21 16.55 -17.68
N VAL A 309 16.99 16.37 -16.37
CA VAL A 309 17.90 16.83 -15.31
C VAL A 309 18.59 15.68 -14.61
N ASN A 310 17.97 14.49 -14.58
CA ASN A 310 18.59 13.26 -14.16
C ASN A 310 18.07 12.09 -14.99
N ARG A 311 18.91 11.06 -15.17
CA ARG A 311 18.59 9.84 -15.90
C ARG A 311 19.25 8.67 -15.18
N VAL A 312 18.45 7.71 -14.76
CA VAL A 312 18.91 6.48 -14.12
C VAL A 312 18.48 5.28 -14.98
N THR A 313 19.41 4.36 -15.18
CA THR A 313 19.17 3.13 -15.93
C THR A 313 19.62 1.90 -15.14
N ASP A 314 18.94 0.78 -15.33
CA ASP A 314 19.31 -0.52 -14.78
C ASP A 314 18.99 -1.63 -15.78
N GLU A 315 19.76 -2.70 -15.79
CA GLU A 315 19.53 -3.83 -16.71
C GLU A 315 18.22 -4.56 -16.44
N ARG A 316 17.65 -4.42 -15.22
CA ARG A 316 16.41 -5.07 -14.81
C ARG A 316 15.29 -4.06 -14.68
N TRP A 317 15.34 -3.19 -13.68
CA TRP A 317 14.41 -2.07 -13.51
C TRP A 317 14.97 -1.03 -12.54
N VAL A 318 14.46 0.19 -12.63
CA VAL A 318 14.69 1.29 -11.69
C VAL A 318 13.47 1.47 -10.82
N ASP A 319 13.64 1.40 -9.49
CA ASP A 319 12.56 1.60 -8.54
C ASP A 319 12.17 3.08 -8.39
N LEU A 320 10.91 3.32 -8.05
CA LEU A 320 10.41 4.60 -7.55
C LEU A 320 10.58 4.63 -6.03
N VAL A 321 11.15 5.72 -5.52
CA VAL A 321 11.35 5.92 -4.09
C VAL A 321 10.51 7.10 -3.63
N PRO A 322 9.59 6.92 -2.68
CA PRO A 322 8.72 8.01 -2.21
C PRO A 322 9.51 9.20 -1.68
N GLY A 323 9.03 10.43 -2.00
CA GLY A 323 9.60 11.68 -1.53
C GLY A 323 10.81 12.20 -2.32
N VAL A 324 11.23 11.49 -3.36
CA VAL A 324 12.23 11.96 -4.33
C VAL A 324 11.74 11.70 -5.77
N PRO A 325 12.14 12.54 -6.76
CA PRO A 325 13.09 13.66 -6.65
C PRO A 325 12.49 14.90 -5.99
N CYS A 326 13.33 15.72 -5.39
CA CYS A 326 12.95 17.04 -4.90
C CYS A 326 14.15 18.01 -4.96
N TRP A 327 13.88 19.31 -4.81
CA TRP A 327 14.87 20.35 -4.99
C TRP A 327 15.27 20.98 -3.65
N LEU A 328 16.55 21.17 -3.46
CA LEU A 328 17.09 22.04 -2.40
C LEU A 328 16.91 23.52 -2.77
N PRO A 329 16.89 24.44 -1.78
CA PRO A 329 16.76 25.88 -2.02
C PRO A 329 17.83 26.49 -2.92
N ASP A 330 18.99 25.88 -3.02
CA ASP A 330 20.10 26.30 -3.89
C ASP A 330 20.03 25.75 -5.32
N GLY A 331 18.96 24.97 -5.62
CA GLY A 331 18.72 24.40 -6.95
C GLY A 331 19.39 23.05 -7.20
N GLN A 332 19.99 22.42 -6.18
CA GLN A 332 20.51 21.05 -6.29
C GLN A 332 19.36 20.02 -6.23
N LEU A 333 19.48 18.94 -7.00
CA LEU A 333 18.50 17.85 -7.06
C LEU A 333 18.81 16.75 -6.04
N VAL A 334 17.88 16.47 -5.15
CA VAL A 334 17.90 15.28 -4.29
C VAL A 334 17.16 14.15 -4.99
N ASP A 335 17.81 13.01 -5.10
CA ASP A 335 17.27 11.80 -5.73
C ASP A 335 17.87 10.55 -5.07
N THR A 336 17.67 9.37 -5.67
CA THR A 336 18.29 8.13 -5.23
C THR A 336 19.07 7.47 -6.36
N ALA A 337 20.12 6.72 -5.96
CA ALA A 337 20.85 5.82 -6.84
C ALA A 337 21.08 4.47 -6.14
N ASP A 338 21.14 3.40 -6.92
CA ASP A 338 21.46 2.06 -6.45
C ASP A 338 22.93 1.77 -6.75
N GLU A 339 23.80 1.91 -5.73
CA GLU A 339 25.24 1.68 -5.83
C GLU A 339 25.71 0.69 -4.75
N GLN A 340 26.65 -0.18 -5.09
CA GLN A 340 27.23 -1.18 -4.17
C GLN A 340 26.16 -1.99 -3.41
N ASP A 341 25.12 -2.43 -4.11
CA ASP A 341 23.94 -3.13 -3.54
C ASP A 341 23.22 -2.33 -2.45
N THR A 342 23.24 -1.01 -2.57
CA THR A 342 22.62 -0.10 -1.62
C THR A 342 21.84 0.97 -2.34
N ARG A 343 20.57 1.17 -1.94
CA ARG A 343 19.77 2.31 -2.35
C ARG A 343 20.14 3.50 -1.50
N GLN A 344 20.83 4.47 -2.10
CA GLN A 344 21.41 5.64 -1.42
C GLN A 344 20.69 6.93 -1.83
N LEU A 345 20.58 7.90 -0.90
CA LEU A 345 20.24 9.28 -1.25
C LEU A 345 21.40 9.92 -1.98
N THR A 346 21.08 10.74 -2.97
CA THR A 346 22.06 11.52 -3.74
C THR A 346 21.67 13.00 -3.79
N VAL A 347 22.69 13.87 -3.87
CA VAL A 347 22.55 15.29 -4.22
C VAL A 347 23.35 15.52 -5.49
N ASP A 348 22.70 15.99 -6.57
CA ASP A 348 23.26 16.10 -7.91
C ASP A 348 24.01 14.83 -8.35
N GLY A 349 23.40 13.66 -8.09
CA GLY A 349 23.96 12.35 -8.42
C GLY A 349 25.10 11.85 -7.52
N ARG A 350 25.54 12.63 -6.54
CA ARG A 350 26.57 12.21 -5.58
C ARG A 350 25.92 11.55 -4.35
N PRO A 351 26.25 10.30 -3.99
CA PRO A 351 25.74 9.67 -2.78
C PRO A 351 26.10 10.44 -1.51
N ILE A 352 25.09 10.63 -0.64
CA ILE A 352 25.24 11.30 0.66
C ILE A 352 24.95 10.37 1.84
N THR A 353 24.47 9.15 1.59
CA THR A 353 24.28 8.11 2.60
C THR A 353 25.27 6.96 2.36
N PRO A 354 25.74 6.29 3.44
CA PRO A 354 26.74 5.23 3.33
C PRO A 354 26.18 3.94 2.70
N ALA A 355 27.08 3.13 2.15
CA ALA A 355 26.75 1.78 1.73
C ALA A 355 26.22 0.93 2.92
N GLY A 356 25.25 0.06 2.64
CA GLY A 356 24.58 -0.79 3.64
C GLY A 356 23.39 -0.12 4.36
N LEU A 357 23.14 1.18 4.17
CA LEU A 357 21.97 1.87 4.66
C LEU A 357 20.93 1.98 3.54
N GLN A 358 19.94 1.07 3.55
CA GLN A 358 18.93 0.96 2.50
C GLN A 358 17.84 2.02 2.68
N VAL A 359 17.84 3.07 1.89
CA VAL A 359 16.84 4.14 1.88
C VAL A 359 15.49 3.57 1.45
N ARG A 360 14.41 3.93 2.19
CA ARG A 360 13.03 3.53 1.92
C ARG A 360 12.17 4.65 1.37
N ALA A 361 12.31 5.85 1.93
CA ALA A 361 11.60 7.06 1.51
C ALA A 361 12.33 8.28 2.03
N ALA A 362 12.31 9.39 1.29
CA ALA A 362 12.59 10.71 1.84
C ALA A 362 11.32 11.28 2.50
N VAL A 363 11.47 11.96 3.61
CA VAL A 363 10.38 12.55 4.39
C VAL A 363 10.35 14.06 4.25
N SER A 364 11.52 14.69 4.38
CA SER A 364 11.68 16.14 4.28
C SER A 364 13.06 16.48 3.73
N VAL A 365 13.11 17.51 2.89
CA VAL A 365 14.34 18.03 2.29
C VAL A 365 14.39 19.53 2.51
N THR A 366 15.40 19.98 3.25
CA THR A 366 15.62 21.40 3.58
C THR A 366 17.10 21.76 3.39
N SER A 367 17.45 23.04 3.47
CA SER A 367 18.85 23.49 3.46
C SER A 367 19.68 22.96 4.65
N GLU A 368 19.00 22.56 5.74
CA GLU A 368 19.65 22.06 6.96
C GLU A 368 19.90 20.55 6.93
N GLY A 369 19.29 19.83 5.98
CA GLY A 369 19.47 18.40 5.83
C GLY A 369 18.21 17.68 5.34
N ILE A 370 18.34 16.36 5.24
CA ILE A 370 17.33 15.46 4.72
C ILE A 370 16.91 14.49 5.82
N ILE A 371 15.60 14.42 6.08
CA ILE A 371 15.01 13.38 6.93
C ILE A 371 14.48 12.28 6.01
N PHE A 372 14.79 11.04 6.34
CA PHE A 372 14.43 9.89 5.54
C PHE A 372 14.21 8.64 6.40
N THR A 373 13.57 7.63 5.84
CA THR A 373 13.47 6.31 6.45
C THR A 373 14.42 5.33 5.78
N ALA A 374 15.06 4.47 6.58
CA ALA A 374 15.97 3.46 6.05
C ALA A 374 16.08 2.23 6.95
N SER A 375 16.49 1.11 6.35
CA SER A 375 16.87 -0.13 7.04
C SER A 375 18.39 -0.26 7.05
N GLN A 376 18.97 -0.58 8.21
CA GLN A 376 20.38 -0.87 8.37
C GLN A 376 20.55 -2.24 9.04
N ASP A 377 21.39 -3.12 8.49
CA ASP A 377 21.72 -4.46 9.03
C ASP A 377 20.52 -5.44 9.12
N ASP A 378 19.32 -4.95 9.33
CA ASP A 378 18.10 -5.75 9.48
C ASP A 378 16.95 -5.14 8.67
N PRO A 379 16.50 -5.81 7.60
CA PRO A 379 15.39 -5.33 6.79
C PRO A 379 14.05 -5.33 7.54
N ALA A 380 13.94 -6.07 8.65
CA ALA A 380 12.72 -6.11 9.47
C ALA A 380 12.49 -4.82 10.26
N ALA A 381 13.52 -4.00 10.45
CA ALA A 381 13.46 -2.73 11.14
C ALA A 381 13.61 -1.57 10.15
N ILE A 382 12.83 -0.51 10.37
CA ILE A 382 12.86 0.72 9.57
C ILE A 382 12.97 1.88 10.54
N ALA A 383 14.09 2.62 10.50
CA ALA A 383 14.30 3.76 11.37
C ALA A 383 14.21 5.08 10.60
N VAL A 384 13.92 6.16 11.31
CA VAL A 384 14.00 7.53 10.82
C VAL A 384 15.43 8.04 11.03
N TRP A 385 15.98 8.66 9.99
CA TRP A 385 17.33 9.17 9.93
C TRP A 385 17.35 10.63 9.49
N ARG A 386 18.41 11.34 9.82
CA ARG A 386 18.75 12.66 9.30
C ARG A 386 20.17 12.62 8.76
N VAL A 387 20.41 13.33 7.67
CA VAL A 387 21.77 13.55 7.09
C VAL A 387 21.85 14.98 6.58
N GLY A 388 23.02 15.62 6.71
CA GLY A 388 23.30 16.91 6.10
C GLY A 388 23.38 16.80 4.57
N VAL A 389 23.16 17.90 3.85
CA VAL A 389 23.11 17.92 2.37
C VAL A 389 24.43 17.51 1.72
N GLY A 390 25.55 17.62 2.40
CA GLY A 390 26.86 17.14 1.96
C GLY A 390 27.22 15.74 2.40
N GLY A 391 26.34 15.04 3.14
CA GLY A 391 26.57 13.71 3.69
C GLY A 391 27.14 13.68 5.11
N GLU A 392 27.30 14.83 5.73
CA GLU A 392 27.74 14.98 7.12
C GLU A 392 26.59 14.74 8.11
N GLU A 393 26.93 14.61 9.39
CA GLU A 393 25.98 14.53 10.51
C GLU A 393 24.89 13.46 10.35
N LEU A 394 25.25 12.28 9.79
CA LEU A 394 24.30 11.17 9.71
C LEU A 394 23.88 10.72 11.11
N GLN A 395 22.61 10.86 11.42
CA GLN A 395 22.03 10.56 12.73
C GLN A 395 20.76 9.72 12.59
N ARG A 396 20.65 8.66 13.40
CA ARG A 396 19.40 7.92 13.57
C ARG A 396 18.56 8.60 14.64
N LEU A 397 17.27 8.87 14.30
CA LEU A 397 16.35 9.63 15.15
C LEU A 397 15.41 8.72 15.96
N THR A 398 15.23 7.44 15.55
CA THR A 398 14.36 6.45 16.23
C THR A 398 15.16 5.20 16.62
N ALA A 399 14.59 4.30 17.37
CA ALA A 399 15.29 3.09 17.83
C ALA A 399 15.66 2.14 16.68
N PRO A 400 16.68 1.28 16.82
CA PRO A 400 17.17 0.43 15.75
C PRO A 400 16.31 -0.81 15.47
N ASP A 401 15.42 -1.16 16.39
CA ASP A 401 14.67 -2.42 16.47
C ASP A 401 13.15 -2.22 16.33
N GLU A 402 12.74 -1.10 15.74
CA GLU A 402 11.34 -0.76 15.52
C GLU A 402 11.03 -0.48 14.04
N VAL A 403 9.75 -0.35 13.71
CA VAL A 403 9.27 0.13 12.40
C VAL A 403 8.74 1.53 12.57
N ALA A 404 9.43 2.50 12.00
CA ALA A 404 9.11 3.91 12.13
C ALA A 404 8.70 4.53 10.80
N ALA A 405 7.77 5.47 10.86
CA ALA A 405 7.42 6.42 9.81
C ALA A 405 7.51 7.84 10.37
N ALA A 406 7.64 8.85 9.51
CA ALA A 406 7.70 10.24 9.93
C ALA A 406 6.99 11.18 8.96
N ALA A 407 6.68 12.40 9.44
CA ALA A 407 6.18 13.53 8.66
C ALA A 407 6.68 14.83 9.28
N GLY A 408 6.82 15.89 8.47
CA GLY A 408 7.38 17.17 8.90
C GLY A 408 8.90 17.24 8.70
N ASP A 409 9.54 18.20 9.34
CA ASP A 409 10.97 18.53 9.19
C ASP A 409 11.73 18.46 10.53
N ALA A 410 12.94 19.05 10.57
CA ALA A 410 13.78 19.04 11.76
C ALA A 410 13.20 19.87 12.92
N ASP A 411 12.42 20.91 12.63
CA ASP A 411 11.85 21.82 13.61
C ASP A 411 10.55 21.24 14.23
N THR A 412 9.76 20.55 13.40
CA THR A 412 8.54 19.87 13.85
C THR A 412 8.42 18.51 13.16
N LEU A 413 8.85 17.48 13.88
CA LEU A 413 8.91 16.10 13.39
C LEU A 413 7.87 15.22 14.09
N VAL A 414 6.92 14.71 13.34
CA VAL A 414 6.03 13.64 13.76
C VAL A 414 6.72 12.29 13.52
N THR A 415 6.79 11.44 14.53
CA THR A 415 7.25 10.04 14.39
C THR A 415 6.13 9.09 14.81
N VAL A 416 5.93 8.03 14.02
CA VAL A 416 5.01 6.93 14.33
C VAL A 416 5.83 5.66 14.40
N THR A 417 5.98 5.09 15.61
CA THR A 417 6.81 3.92 15.85
C THR A 417 5.98 2.72 16.26
N ARG A 418 6.36 1.55 15.76
CA ARG A 418 5.80 0.25 16.13
C ARG A 418 6.90 -0.65 16.58
N ARG A 419 6.66 -1.40 17.66
CA ARG A 419 7.63 -2.30 18.25
C ARG A 419 7.17 -3.75 18.14
N PHE A 420 8.14 -4.65 18.21
CA PHE A 420 7.87 -6.08 18.14
C PHE A 420 7.20 -6.62 19.43
N ASP A 421 7.55 -6.04 20.55
CA ASP A 421 7.15 -6.46 21.91
C ASP A 421 5.95 -5.69 22.48
N GLN A 422 5.42 -4.71 21.72
CA GLN A 422 4.35 -3.82 22.20
C GLN A 422 3.24 -3.66 21.18
N PRO A 423 1.97 -3.87 21.55
CA PRO A 423 0.84 -3.60 20.66
C PRO A 423 0.63 -2.11 20.44
N GLY A 424 0.09 -1.80 19.24
CA GLY A 424 -0.23 -0.46 18.83
C GLY A 424 0.97 0.32 18.31
N ALA A 425 0.70 1.51 17.81
CA ALA A 425 1.69 2.49 17.39
C ALA A 425 1.80 3.61 18.43
N VAL A 426 3.03 4.08 18.65
CA VAL A 426 3.29 5.28 19.45
C VAL A 426 3.54 6.44 18.48
N THR A 427 2.81 7.55 18.68
CA THR A 427 2.96 8.76 17.88
C THR A 427 3.45 9.90 18.75
N GLU A 428 4.55 10.50 18.34
CA GLU A 428 5.15 11.64 19.04
C GLU A 428 5.42 12.79 18.06
N VAL A 429 5.24 14.00 18.53
CA VAL A 429 5.63 15.24 17.82
C VAL A 429 6.79 15.87 18.56
N ARG A 430 7.95 15.89 17.94
CA ARG A 430 9.12 16.65 18.42
C ARG A 430 9.07 18.06 17.87
N HIS A 431 9.13 19.02 18.74
CA HIS A 431 9.10 20.44 18.40
C HIS A 431 10.05 21.20 19.34
N ARG A 432 10.46 22.42 19.00
CA ARG A 432 11.32 23.27 19.86
C ARG A 432 10.81 23.45 21.30
N LEU A 433 9.49 23.32 21.52
CA LEU A 433 8.87 23.40 22.85
C LEU A 433 8.95 22.08 23.65
N GLY A 434 9.37 20.99 23.06
CA GLY A 434 9.45 19.66 23.67
C GLY A 434 8.87 18.56 22.81
N THR A 435 8.66 17.40 23.40
CA THR A 435 8.04 16.23 22.74
C THR A 435 6.62 16.04 23.27
N PHE A 436 5.66 15.94 22.35
CA PHE A 436 4.23 15.84 22.63
C PHE A 436 3.66 14.54 22.08
N PRO A 437 3.04 13.71 22.92
CA PRO A 437 2.39 12.48 22.44
C PRO A 437 1.08 12.83 21.73
N VAL A 438 0.81 12.20 20.59
CA VAL A 438 -0.50 12.16 19.96
C VAL A 438 -1.17 10.85 20.34
N ARG A 439 -2.24 10.93 21.13
CA ARG A 439 -2.87 9.75 21.74
C ARG A 439 -3.53 8.87 20.68
N SER A 440 -3.17 7.58 20.65
CA SER A 440 -3.95 6.57 19.94
C SER A 440 -5.19 6.19 20.74
N LEU A 441 -6.33 6.09 20.06
CA LEU A 441 -7.61 5.60 20.58
C LEU A 441 -7.93 4.20 20.03
N ALA A 442 -6.95 3.54 19.39
CA ALA A 442 -7.11 2.20 18.84
C ALA A 442 -7.45 1.18 19.92
N ALA A 443 -8.23 0.18 19.54
CA ALA A 443 -8.54 -0.92 20.44
C ALA A 443 -7.29 -1.76 20.72
N THR A 444 -7.19 -2.28 21.94
CA THR A 444 -6.14 -3.23 22.29
C THR A 444 -6.53 -4.63 21.80
N PRO A 445 -5.64 -5.36 21.10
CA PRO A 445 -5.91 -6.72 20.69
C PRO A 445 -6.22 -7.65 21.87
N ALA A 446 -7.20 -8.54 21.67
CA ALA A 446 -7.56 -9.55 22.69
C ALA A 446 -6.50 -10.67 22.85
N ILE A 447 -5.56 -10.73 21.92
CA ILE A 447 -4.43 -11.68 21.92
C ILE A 447 -3.11 -10.93 21.98
N THR A 448 -2.09 -11.60 22.52
CA THR A 448 -0.72 -11.08 22.58
C THR A 448 0.18 -11.99 21.74
N THR A 449 1.08 -11.43 20.96
CA THR A 449 1.98 -12.23 20.12
C THR A 449 3.06 -12.92 20.97
N ARG A 450 3.26 -14.21 20.72
CA ARG A 450 4.39 -15.01 21.19
C ARG A 450 5.28 -15.36 19.99
N ALA A 451 5.95 -14.35 19.49
CA ALA A 451 6.69 -14.40 18.26
C ALA A 451 8.20 -14.24 18.48
N GLN A 452 8.98 -14.80 17.58
CA GLN A 452 10.45 -14.69 17.57
C GLN A 452 10.90 -14.23 16.18
N LEU A 453 11.69 -13.16 16.13
CA LEU A 453 12.38 -12.73 14.92
C LEU A 453 13.63 -13.61 14.69
N LEU A 454 13.69 -14.24 13.52
CA LEU A 454 14.73 -15.22 13.17
C LEU A 454 15.53 -14.79 11.93
N ARG A 455 16.75 -15.30 11.83
CA ARG A 455 17.59 -15.26 10.61
C ARG A 455 17.95 -16.70 10.26
N LEU A 456 17.31 -17.24 9.21
CA LEU A 456 17.30 -18.67 8.91
C LEU A 456 18.22 -19.02 7.73
N GLY A 457 18.92 -20.12 7.88
CA GLY A 457 19.74 -20.74 6.85
C GLY A 457 20.91 -19.89 6.35
N GLN A 458 21.58 -20.36 5.31
CA GLN A 458 22.77 -19.71 4.74
C GLN A 458 22.45 -18.34 4.13
N ARG A 459 21.25 -18.16 3.55
CA ARG A 459 20.81 -16.87 3.00
C ARG A 459 20.37 -15.88 4.08
N ARG A 460 20.39 -16.28 5.36
CA ARG A 460 19.92 -15.44 6.48
C ARG A 460 18.52 -14.87 6.19
N LEU A 461 17.60 -15.73 5.74
CA LEU A 461 16.21 -15.37 5.47
C LEU A 461 15.59 -14.75 6.72
N ARG A 462 14.98 -13.58 6.58
CA ARG A 462 14.30 -12.96 7.68
C ARG A 462 12.95 -13.62 7.88
N ALA A 463 12.68 -14.08 9.09
CA ALA A 463 11.47 -14.80 9.39
C ALA A 463 10.95 -14.46 10.79
N VAL A 464 9.67 -14.77 11.01
CA VAL A 464 9.02 -14.74 12.33
C VAL A 464 8.41 -16.11 12.57
N LEU A 465 8.67 -16.69 13.73
CA LEU A 465 8.01 -17.88 14.23
C LEU A 465 7.05 -17.49 15.35
N CYS A 466 5.74 -17.73 15.15
CA CYS A 466 4.71 -17.60 16.17
C CYS A 466 4.35 -18.98 16.72
N LEU A 467 4.32 -19.12 18.05
CA LEU A 467 3.91 -20.35 18.75
C LEU A 467 2.60 -20.11 19.51
N PRO A 468 1.82 -21.17 19.79
CA PRO A 468 0.64 -21.05 20.64
C PRO A 468 0.99 -20.41 21.98
N SER A 469 0.13 -19.55 22.48
CA SER A 469 0.38 -18.80 23.73
C SER A 469 0.57 -19.72 24.94
N ASP A 470 0.00 -20.92 24.94
CA ASP A 470 0.06 -21.93 25.98
C ASP A 470 1.12 -23.01 25.73
N HIS A 471 1.78 -23.02 24.57
CA HIS A 471 2.80 -24.03 24.22
C HIS A 471 3.97 -24.03 25.21
N ARG A 472 4.36 -25.25 25.62
CA ARG A 472 5.48 -25.48 26.54
C ARG A 472 6.52 -26.39 25.88
N GLU A 473 7.74 -26.23 26.32
CA GLU A 473 8.81 -27.13 25.92
C GLU A 473 8.45 -28.57 26.31
N GLY A 474 8.49 -29.48 25.33
CA GLY A 474 8.12 -30.89 25.52
C GLY A 474 6.69 -31.27 25.14
N ASP A 475 5.82 -30.34 24.73
CA ASP A 475 4.44 -30.64 24.30
C ASP A 475 4.38 -31.43 22.98
N GLY A 476 5.51 -31.65 22.31
CA GLY A 476 5.63 -32.39 21.06
C GLY A 476 5.57 -31.48 19.81
N PRO A 477 5.78 -32.06 18.63
CA PRO A 477 5.89 -31.29 17.40
C PRO A 477 4.54 -30.74 16.93
N LEU A 478 4.52 -29.45 16.64
CA LEU A 478 3.34 -28.72 16.12
C LEU A 478 3.21 -28.86 14.61
N PRO A 479 1.99 -29.00 14.06
CA PRO A 479 1.75 -28.78 12.63
C PRO A 479 2.17 -27.36 12.24
N VAL A 480 2.67 -27.20 11.02
CA VAL A 480 3.25 -25.93 10.57
C VAL A 480 2.31 -25.23 9.58
N LEU A 481 2.15 -23.94 9.76
CA LEU A 481 1.49 -23.06 8.79
C LEU A 481 2.49 -22.00 8.32
N LEU A 482 2.86 -22.01 7.04
CA LEU A 482 3.55 -20.89 6.44
C LEU A 482 2.54 -19.80 6.05
N ASP A 483 2.85 -18.53 6.39
CA ASP A 483 1.98 -17.37 6.14
C ASP A 483 2.77 -16.21 5.48
N PRO A 484 3.45 -16.43 4.33
CA PRO A 484 4.24 -15.41 3.65
C PRO A 484 3.37 -14.49 2.79
N TYR A 485 3.93 -13.30 2.45
CA TYR A 485 3.68 -12.66 1.17
C TYR A 485 4.68 -13.21 0.14
N GLY A 486 5.97 -13.15 0.48
CA GLY A 486 7.05 -13.88 -0.15
C GLY A 486 7.46 -13.38 -1.53
N GLY A 487 7.11 -12.16 -1.92
CA GLY A 487 7.38 -11.57 -3.22
C GLY A 487 7.65 -10.07 -3.19
N PRO A 488 7.74 -9.46 -4.36
CA PRO A 488 7.98 -8.02 -4.49
C PRO A 488 6.96 -7.16 -3.75
N HIS A 489 7.32 -5.91 -3.47
CA HIS A 489 6.52 -4.83 -2.88
C HIS A 489 6.22 -4.95 -1.38
N ALA A 490 6.16 -6.14 -0.78
CA ALA A 490 5.76 -6.26 0.62
C ALA A 490 6.69 -7.13 1.45
N GLN A 491 6.91 -6.70 2.71
CA GLN A 491 7.53 -7.48 3.78
C GLN A 491 6.48 -7.90 4.80
N ARG A 492 6.62 -9.12 5.32
CA ARG A 492 5.79 -9.64 6.40
C ARG A 492 6.59 -9.91 7.68
N ALA A 493 7.86 -10.26 7.57
CA ALA A 493 8.77 -10.46 8.69
C ALA A 493 9.34 -9.11 9.18
N VAL A 494 8.50 -8.30 9.81
CA VAL A 494 8.81 -6.95 10.29
C VAL A 494 8.78 -6.85 11.81
N ALA A 495 9.56 -5.92 12.37
CA ALA A 495 9.66 -5.68 13.82
C ALA A 495 8.42 -4.93 14.37
N SER A 496 7.22 -5.47 14.13
CA SER A 496 5.94 -4.89 14.52
C SER A 496 5.01 -5.94 15.08
N HIS A 497 4.56 -5.75 16.31
CA HIS A 497 3.62 -6.65 17.01
C HIS A 497 2.33 -6.86 16.19
N ASP A 498 1.70 -5.78 15.76
CA ASP A 498 0.36 -5.85 15.16
C ASP A 498 0.35 -6.48 13.77
N ALA A 499 1.49 -6.46 13.06
CA ALA A 499 1.66 -7.17 11.79
C ALA A 499 1.51 -8.68 11.90
N LEU A 500 1.64 -9.23 13.12
CA LEU A 500 1.68 -10.66 13.39
C LEU A 500 0.40 -11.20 14.06
N LEU A 501 -0.57 -10.35 14.38
CA LEU A 501 -1.77 -10.74 15.13
C LEU A 501 -2.55 -11.87 14.46
N THR A 502 -2.75 -11.83 13.15
CA THR A 502 -3.45 -12.91 12.43
C THR A 502 -2.64 -14.20 12.46
N SER A 503 -1.32 -14.13 12.28
CA SER A 503 -0.43 -15.28 12.37
C SER A 503 -0.42 -15.87 13.79
N GLN A 504 -0.42 -15.02 14.82
CA GLN A 504 -0.55 -15.45 16.22
C GLN A 504 -1.90 -16.12 16.50
N TRP A 505 -3.00 -15.57 15.95
CA TRP A 505 -4.31 -16.20 16.10
C TRP A 505 -4.32 -17.62 15.53
N PHE A 506 -3.72 -17.85 14.37
CA PHE A 506 -3.56 -19.21 13.84
C PHE A 506 -2.65 -20.06 14.72
N ALA A 507 -1.59 -19.47 15.31
CA ALA A 507 -0.75 -20.19 16.25
C ALA A 507 -1.54 -20.68 17.46
N ASP A 508 -2.39 -19.82 18.03
CA ASP A 508 -3.26 -20.17 19.16
C ASP A 508 -4.33 -21.23 18.81
N GLN A 509 -4.49 -21.56 17.54
CA GLN A 509 -5.29 -22.70 17.10
C GLN A 509 -4.49 -24.01 16.99
N GLY A 510 -3.24 -24.04 17.51
CA GLY A 510 -2.40 -25.24 17.60
C GLY A 510 -1.36 -25.41 16.49
N PHE A 511 -1.00 -24.35 15.77
CA PHE A 511 0.03 -24.37 14.74
C PHE A 511 1.33 -23.70 15.20
N ALA A 512 2.48 -24.13 14.67
CA ALA A 512 3.64 -23.27 14.57
C ALA A 512 3.50 -22.46 13.29
N VAL A 513 3.36 -21.13 13.39
CA VAL A 513 3.20 -20.27 12.21
C VAL A 513 4.52 -19.62 11.84
N LEU A 514 5.01 -19.92 10.63
CA LEU A 514 6.25 -19.37 10.08
C LEU A 514 5.95 -18.35 9.00
N VAL A 515 6.36 -17.10 9.22
CA VAL A 515 6.32 -16.01 8.24
C VAL A 515 7.73 -15.76 7.77
N ALA A 516 8.03 -15.97 6.49
CA ALA A 516 9.39 -15.79 5.96
C ALA A 516 9.40 -14.87 4.73
N ASP A 517 10.30 -13.90 4.73
CA ASP A 517 10.61 -13.03 3.61
C ASP A 517 11.83 -13.58 2.86
N GLY A 518 11.61 -13.91 1.60
CA GLY A 518 12.62 -14.47 0.70
C GLY A 518 13.14 -13.45 -0.32
N ARG A 519 13.82 -13.94 -1.33
CA ARG A 519 14.29 -13.15 -2.47
C ARG A 519 13.13 -12.45 -3.19
N GLY A 520 13.36 -11.23 -3.63
CA GLY A 520 12.37 -10.33 -4.21
C GLY A 520 11.72 -9.38 -3.20
N THR A 521 11.72 -9.69 -1.89
CA THR A 521 11.15 -8.79 -0.88
C THR A 521 12.04 -7.55 -0.67
N PRO A 522 11.45 -6.35 -0.40
CA PRO A 522 12.21 -5.11 -0.31
C PRO A 522 13.09 -5.02 0.95
N GLY A 523 14.10 -4.16 0.89
CA GLY A 523 14.85 -3.66 2.05
C GLY A 523 16.13 -4.37 2.39
N ARG A 524 16.56 -5.34 1.58
CA ARG A 524 17.89 -5.98 1.73
C ARG A 524 18.90 -5.52 0.69
N GLY A 525 18.49 -4.63 -0.19
CA GLY A 525 19.28 -4.09 -1.28
C GLY A 525 18.78 -4.51 -2.65
N PRO A 526 19.14 -3.74 -3.67
CA PRO A 526 18.68 -3.91 -5.05
C PRO A 526 18.94 -5.30 -5.64
N ALA A 527 20.11 -5.91 -5.37
CA ALA A 527 20.42 -7.24 -5.88
C ALA A 527 19.48 -8.32 -5.32
N TRP A 528 19.09 -8.20 -4.04
CA TRP A 528 18.11 -9.08 -3.43
C TRP A 528 16.72 -8.94 -4.05
N GLU A 529 16.26 -7.71 -4.21
CA GLU A 529 14.99 -7.37 -4.82
C GLU A 529 14.93 -7.86 -6.28
N ARG A 530 15.98 -7.61 -7.07
CA ARG A 530 16.09 -7.96 -8.48
C ARG A 530 16.40 -9.42 -8.77
N SER A 531 16.62 -10.25 -7.74
CA SER A 531 16.90 -11.68 -7.91
C SER A 531 15.72 -12.50 -8.48
N VAL A 532 14.53 -11.92 -8.54
CA VAL A 532 13.31 -12.52 -9.12
C VAL A 532 13.04 -12.08 -10.56
N ALA A 533 13.94 -11.32 -11.18
CA ALA A 533 13.78 -10.90 -12.56
C ALA A 533 13.71 -12.10 -13.51
N GLY A 534 12.66 -12.20 -14.30
CA GLY A 534 12.35 -13.31 -15.20
C GLY A 534 11.71 -14.52 -14.54
N ASP A 535 11.73 -14.64 -13.20
CA ASP A 535 11.18 -15.80 -12.49
C ASP A 535 10.68 -15.44 -11.08
N LEU A 536 9.40 -15.20 -10.97
CA LEU A 536 8.68 -14.92 -9.71
C LEU A 536 8.34 -16.21 -8.92
N ALA A 537 8.59 -17.39 -9.48
CA ALA A 537 8.18 -18.68 -8.94
C ALA A 537 9.29 -19.39 -8.17
N THR A 538 10.44 -19.63 -8.83
CA THR A 538 11.45 -20.56 -8.35
C THR A 538 12.14 -20.07 -7.08
N ALA A 539 12.64 -18.83 -7.09
CA ALA A 539 13.38 -18.28 -5.95
C ALA A 539 12.49 -18.07 -4.72
N PRO A 540 11.29 -17.46 -4.81
CA PRO A 540 10.39 -17.31 -3.68
C PRO A 540 9.96 -18.64 -3.07
N LEU A 541 9.60 -19.65 -3.87
CA LEU A 541 9.21 -20.97 -3.37
C LEU A 541 10.37 -21.70 -2.69
N ALA A 542 11.57 -21.67 -3.29
CA ALA A 542 12.75 -22.27 -2.69
C ALA A 542 13.08 -21.66 -1.33
N ASP A 543 12.95 -20.33 -1.20
CA ASP A 543 13.23 -19.65 0.06
C ASP A 543 12.21 -19.99 1.17
N GLN A 544 10.95 -20.28 0.83
CA GLN A 544 9.98 -20.78 1.81
C GLN A 544 10.35 -22.17 2.33
N VAL A 545 10.79 -23.06 1.44
CA VAL A 545 11.24 -24.41 1.82
C VAL A 545 12.52 -24.35 2.64
N ASP A 546 13.48 -23.51 2.24
CA ASP A 546 14.74 -23.33 2.96
C ASP A 546 14.50 -22.72 4.35
N ALA A 547 13.57 -21.75 4.47
CA ALA A 547 13.19 -21.16 5.75
C ALA A 547 12.56 -22.22 6.69
N LEU A 548 11.64 -23.04 6.17
CA LEU A 548 11.02 -24.12 6.93
C LEU A 548 12.07 -25.11 7.45
N THR A 549 12.95 -25.59 6.56
CA THR A 549 14.00 -26.56 6.90
C THR A 549 14.96 -25.99 7.95
N ALA A 550 15.44 -24.75 7.72
CA ALA A 550 16.36 -24.10 8.66
C ALA A 550 15.70 -23.77 10.01
N CYS A 551 14.40 -23.51 10.03
CA CYS A 551 13.65 -23.32 11.26
C CYS A 551 13.53 -24.65 12.04
N ALA A 552 13.28 -25.76 11.37
CA ALA A 552 13.23 -27.09 11.99
C ALA A 552 14.59 -27.51 12.55
N ASP A 553 15.67 -27.23 11.83
CA ASP A 553 17.05 -27.49 12.29
C ASP A 553 17.40 -26.66 13.53
N ALA A 554 16.94 -25.39 13.59
CA ALA A 554 17.17 -24.48 14.71
C ALA A 554 16.32 -24.84 15.96
N HIS A 555 15.20 -25.54 15.76
CA HIS A 555 14.25 -25.92 16.81
C HIS A 555 13.92 -27.43 16.75
N PRO A 556 14.88 -28.33 17.07
CA PRO A 556 14.68 -29.77 16.95
C PRO A 556 13.48 -30.27 17.76
N GLY A 557 12.58 -31.04 17.12
CA GLY A 557 11.41 -31.62 17.75
C GLY A 557 10.22 -30.68 17.92
N LEU A 558 10.32 -29.40 17.51
CA LEU A 558 9.23 -28.42 17.60
C LEU A 558 8.25 -28.51 16.43
N LEU A 559 8.73 -28.74 15.21
CA LEU A 559 7.96 -28.68 13.97
C LEU A 559 7.64 -30.09 13.45
N ASN A 560 6.38 -30.33 13.11
CA ASN A 560 5.96 -31.55 12.41
C ASN A 560 6.00 -31.33 10.90
N LEU A 561 7.09 -31.75 10.26
CA LEU A 561 7.31 -31.58 8.81
C LEU A 561 6.43 -32.49 7.94
N GLU A 562 5.67 -33.42 8.51
CA GLU A 562 4.66 -34.20 7.78
C GLU A 562 3.31 -33.48 7.68
N ARG A 563 3.12 -32.39 8.47
CA ARG A 563 1.88 -31.62 8.57
C ARG A 563 2.16 -30.14 8.31
N VAL A 564 2.60 -29.82 7.08
CA VAL A 564 2.93 -28.44 6.67
C VAL A 564 1.87 -27.92 5.72
N ALA A 565 1.25 -26.81 6.04
CA ALA A 565 0.39 -26.05 5.13
C ALA A 565 0.97 -24.67 4.82
N ILE A 566 0.47 -24.05 3.78
CA ILE A 566 0.81 -22.69 3.40
C ILE A 566 -0.47 -21.91 3.08
N ARG A 567 -0.53 -20.65 3.49
CA ARG A 567 -1.60 -19.72 3.13
C ARG A 567 -1.03 -18.40 2.63
N GLY A 568 -1.81 -17.69 1.82
CA GLY A 568 -1.44 -16.35 1.38
C GLY A 568 -2.56 -15.66 0.62
N TRP A 569 -2.37 -14.37 0.38
CA TRP A 569 -3.29 -13.50 -0.37
C TRP A 569 -2.54 -12.82 -1.49
N SER A 570 -3.20 -12.57 -2.66
CA SER A 570 -2.58 -11.90 -3.81
C SER A 570 -1.34 -12.65 -4.30
N PHE A 571 -0.16 -12.06 -4.32
CA PHE A 571 1.10 -12.78 -4.61
C PHE A 571 1.35 -13.92 -3.61
N GLY A 572 1.06 -13.72 -2.33
CA GLY A 572 1.11 -14.83 -1.34
C GLY A 572 0.14 -15.95 -1.66
N GLY A 573 -1.03 -15.66 -2.25
CA GLY A 573 -1.98 -16.64 -2.79
C GLY A 573 -1.42 -17.40 -3.99
N TYR A 574 -0.74 -16.70 -4.90
CA TYR A 574 0.03 -17.32 -5.99
C TYR A 574 1.06 -18.30 -5.43
N LEU A 575 1.88 -17.85 -4.46
CA LEU A 575 2.93 -18.67 -3.85
C LEU A 575 2.37 -19.87 -3.09
N ALA A 576 1.21 -19.72 -2.42
CA ALA A 576 0.54 -20.81 -1.73
C ALA A 576 0.03 -21.89 -2.70
N ALA A 577 -0.61 -21.50 -3.80
CA ALA A 577 -1.05 -22.45 -4.83
C ALA A 577 0.15 -23.12 -5.52
N LEU A 578 1.19 -22.34 -5.87
CA LEU A 578 2.44 -22.84 -6.46
C LEU A 578 3.11 -23.92 -5.56
N ALA A 579 3.07 -23.71 -4.24
CA ALA A 579 3.69 -24.62 -3.28
C ALA A 579 3.11 -26.05 -3.36
N VAL A 580 1.80 -26.21 -3.36
CA VAL A 580 1.18 -27.55 -3.45
C VAL A 580 1.19 -28.14 -4.86
N LEU A 581 1.37 -27.30 -5.88
CA LEU A 581 1.54 -27.75 -7.26
C LEU A 581 2.95 -28.29 -7.53
N ARG A 582 3.99 -27.57 -7.05
CA ARG A 582 5.40 -27.90 -7.36
C ARG A 582 6.14 -28.63 -6.24
N ARG A 583 5.70 -28.47 -4.97
CA ARG A 583 6.34 -29.10 -3.80
C ARG A 583 5.33 -29.85 -2.94
N PRO A 584 4.54 -30.80 -3.53
CA PRO A 584 3.61 -31.65 -2.77
C PRO A 584 4.32 -32.61 -1.81
N ASP A 585 5.63 -32.75 -1.92
CA ASP A 585 6.50 -33.46 -0.99
C ASP A 585 6.69 -32.71 0.35
N VAL A 586 6.62 -31.39 0.33
CA VAL A 586 6.77 -30.53 1.50
C VAL A 586 5.40 -30.06 2.03
N PHE A 587 4.53 -29.57 1.15
CA PHE A 587 3.27 -28.95 1.53
C PHE A 587 2.11 -29.93 1.42
N ALA A 588 1.43 -30.17 2.55
CA ALA A 588 0.30 -31.08 2.66
C ALA A 588 -1.06 -30.41 2.30
N ALA A 589 -1.15 -29.08 2.37
CA ALA A 589 -2.34 -28.32 2.00
C ALA A 589 -2.00 -26.86 1.68
N ALA A 590 -2.85 -26.17 0.91
CA ALA A 590 -2.71 -24.74 0.66
C ALA A 590 -4.06 -23.99 0.66
N ILE A 591 -4.01 -22.73 1.10
CA ILE A 591 -5.08 -21.74 0.96
C ILE A 591 -4.55 -20.57 0.13
N ALA A 592 -5.15 -20.36 -1.02
CA ALA A 592 -4.77 -19.32 -1.96
C ALA A 592 -5.91 -18.30 -2.11
N GLY A 593 -5.74 -17.14 -1.48
CA GLY A 593 -6.69 -16.02 -1.58
C GLY A 593 -6.29 -15.08 -2.71
N ALA A 594 -7.24 -14.73 -3.58
CA ALA A 594 -7.08 -13.85 -4.74
C ALA A 594 -5.74 -14.10 -5.49
N PRO A 595 -5.41 -15.35 -5.86
CA PRO A 595 -4.09 -15.70 -6.41
C PRO A 595 -3.91 -15.17 -7.83
N VAL A 596 -2.73 -14.61 -8.15
CA VAL A 596 -2.33 -14.21 -9.51
C VAL A 596 -1.87 -15.45 -10.28
N THR A 597 -2.79 -16.25 -10.81
CA THR A 597 -2.50 -17.59 -11.37
C THR A 597 -1.94 -17.59 -12.80
N ASP A 598 -2.13 -16.49 -13.51
CA ASP A 598 -1.68 -16.29 -14.88
C ASP A 598 -1.19 -14.84 -15.04
N MET A 599 0.12 -14.66 -15.15
CA MET A 599 0.75 -13.34 -15.20
C MET A 599 0.31 -12.51 -16.40
N ALA A 600 -0.16 -13.13 -17.49
CA ALA A 600 -0.70 -12.41 -18.65
C ALA A 600 -2.05 -11.72 -18.38
N LEU A 601 -2.72 -12.05 -17.27
CA LEU A 601 -3.95 -11.40 -16.82
C LEU A 601 -3.70 -10.28 -15.79
N TYR A 602 -2.48 -10.06 -15.38
CA TYR A 602 -2.16 -8.98 -14.45
C TYR A 602 -1.64 -7.76 -15.22
N ASP A 603 -1.55 -6.61 -14.57
CA ASP A 603 -1.29 -5.35 -15.25
C ASP A 603 0.11 -5.24 -15.90
N THR A 604 0.23 -4.25 -16.78
CA THR A 604 1.44 -4.00 -17.57
C THR A 604 2.63 -3.61 -16.70
N HIS A 605 2.43 -2.71 -15.72
CA HIS A 605 3.55 -2.13 -14.98
C HIS A 605 4.20 -3.14 -14.04
N TYR A 606 3.38 -3.88 -13.26
CA TYR A 606 3.88 -4.94 -12.40
C TYR A 606 4.50 -6.07 -13.21
N THR A 607 3.75 -6.62 -14.15
CA THR A 607 4.14 -7.87 -14.79
C THR A 607 5.32 -7.68 -15.74
N GLU A 608 5.30 -6.63 -16.57
CA GLU A 608 6.36 -6.37 -17.54
C GLU A 608 7.68 -5.92 -16.89
N ARG A 609 7.63 -5.33 -15.70
CA ARG A 609 8.81 -5.06 -14.87
C ARG A 609 9.59 -6.33 -14.58
N TYR A 610 8.89 -7.36 -14.13
CA TYR A 610 9.53 -8.58 -13.66
C TYR A 610 9.77 -9.60 -14.77
N LEU A 611 8.85 -9.75 -15.72
CA LEU A 611 8.89 -10.81 -16.73
C LEU A 611 9.23 -10.33 -18.15
N GLY A 612 9.23 -9.02 -18.39
CA GLY A 612 9.34 -8.43 -19.74
C GLY A 612 8.05 -8.51 -20.53
N MET A 613 8.10 -8.18 -21.81
CA MET A 613 6.93 -8.23 -22.70
C MET A 613 6.54 -9.69 -22.98
N PRO A 614 5.24 -10.03 -22.98
CA PRO A 614 4.79 -11.43 -23.18
C PRO A 614 5.19 -12.04 -24.51
N ASP A 615 5.23 -11.25 -25.58
CA ASP A 615 5.64 -11.67 -26.94
C ASP A 615 7.16 -11.86 -27.06
N GLU A 616 7.96 -11.12 -26.31
CA GLU A 616 9.42 -11.24 -26.24
C GLU A 616 9.86 -12.35 -25.29
N GLN A 617 9.12 -12.60 -24.20
CA GLN A 617 9.47 -13.51 -23.10
C GLN A 617 8.37 -14.56 -22.81
N PRO A 618 7.83 -15.27 -23.83
CA PRO A 618 6.73 -16.20 -23.62
C PRO A 618 7.06 -17.34 -22.65
N GLN A 619 8.35 -17.75 -22.59
CA GLN A 619 8.81 -18.78 -21.67
C GLN A 619 8.75 -18.31 -20.19
N ALA A 620 9.06 -17.03 -19.91
CA ALA A 620 8.94 -16.48 -18.56
C ALA A 620 7.48 -16.51 -18.09
N TYR A 621 6.54 -16.10 -18.95
CA TYR A 621 5.10 -16.17 -18.64
C TYR A 621 4.63 -17.62 -18.44
N ALA A 622 5.04 -18.53 -19.30
CA ALA A 622 4.69 -19.95 -19.17
C ALA A 622 5.26 -20.58 -17.89
N ALA A 623 6.49 -20.23 -17.49
CA ALA A 623 7.12 -20.74 -16.27
C ALA A 623 6.48 -20.22 -14.99
N ASN A 624 5.85 -19.03 -15.04
CA ASN A 624 5.18 -18.40 -13.91
C ASN A 624 3.66 -18.62 -13.90
N SER A 625 3.09 -19.29 -14.90
CA SER A 625 1.65 -19.62 -14.95
C SER A 625 1.36 -20.90 -14.19
N LEU A 626 0.46 -20.84 -13.21
CA LEU A 626 0.00 -22.00 -12.45
C LEU A 626 -0.89 -22.94 -13.27
N LEU A 627 -1.45 -22.46 -14.37
CA LEU A 627 -2.32 -23.23 -15.26
C LEU A 627 -1.58 -24.45 -15.83
N ASN A 628 -0.28 -24.28 -16.13
CA ASN A 628 0.57 -25.33 -16.67
C ASN A 628 0.89 -26.44 -15.64
N ASP A 629 0.78 -26.12 -14.36
CA ASP A 629 1.07 -27.04 -13.26
C ASP A 629 -0.21 -27.76 -12.75
N ALA A 630 -1.39 -27.45 -13.27
CA ALA A 630 -2.68 -27.93 -12.78
C ALA A 630 -2.74 -29.47 -12.65
N ALA A 631 -2.19 -30.22 -13.61
CA ALA A 631 -2.14 -31.69 -13.59
C ALA A 631 -1.31 -32.25 -12.43
N SER A 632 -0.45 -31.46 -11.83
CA SER A 632 0.44 -31.88 -10.73
C SER A 632 -0.22 -31.81 -9.36
N LEU A 633 -1.40 -31.22 -9.21
CA LEU A 633 -2.08 -31.10 -7.92
C LEU A 633 -2.38 -32.48 -7.32
N ARG A 634 -1.89 -32.71 -6.10
CA ARG A 634 -2.10 -33.96 -5.32
C ARG A 634 -2.51 -33.69 -3.88
N ARG A 635 -2.59 -32.42 -3.48
CA ARG A 635 -2.85 -31.99 -2.11
C ARG A 635 -4.10 -31.11 -2.07
N PRO A 636 -4.82 -31.06 -0.96
CA PRO A 636 -5.94 -30.15 -0.77
C PRO A 636 -5.55 -28.71 -1.10
N LEU A 637 -6.37 -28.07 -1.94
CA LEU A 637 -6.23 -26.66 -2.33
C LEU A 637 -7.57 -25.95 -2.16
N LEU A 638 -7.58 -24.87 -1.36
CA LEU A 638 -8.70 -23.95 -1.25
C LEU A 638 -8.35 -22.65 -1.98
N LEU A 639 -9.14 -22.33 -3.00
CA LEU A 639 -9.08 -21.07 -3.75
C LEU A 639 -10.17 -20.14 -3.21
N ILE A 640 -9.82 -18.91 -2.84
CA ILE A 640 -10.76 -17.89 -2.35
C ILE A 640 -10.65 -16.68 -3.24
N HIS A 641 -11.79 -16.10 -3.70
CA HIS A 641 -11.73 -14.91 -4.55
C HIS A 641 -12.97 -14.03 -4.42
N GLY A 642 -12.75 -12.72 -4.29
CA GLY A 642 -13.78 -11.71 -4.41
C GLY A 642 -14.25 -11.59 -5.86
N LEU A 643 -15.56 -11.70 -6.12
CA LEU A 643 -16.08 -11.65 -7.49
C LEU A 643 -16.13 -10.22 -8.07
N ALA A 644 -16.02 -9.20 -7.19
CA ALA A 644 -15.91 -7.79 -7.58
C ALA A 644 -14.46 -7.28 -7.55
N ASP A 645 -13.48 -8.18 -7.47
CA ASP A 645 -12.05 -7.82 -7.47
C ASP A 645 -11.66 -7.21 -8.83
N ASP A 646 -11.29 -5.93 -8.80
CA ASP A 646 -10.92 -5.15 -9.98
C ASP A 646 -9.39 -4.97 -10.10
N ASN A 647 -8.63 -5.55 -9.18
CA ASN A 647 -7.17 -5.60 -9.22
C ASN A 647 -6.69 -6.98 -9.71
N VAL A 648 -6.88 -8.02 -8.90
CA VAL A 648 -6.67 -9.40 -9.32
C VAL A 648 -8.02 -9.99 -9.71
N VAL A 649 -8.38 -9.89 -10.96
CA VAL A 649 -9.72 -10.27 -11.41
C VAL A 649 -10.04 -11.74 -11.15
N ALA A 650 -11.30 -12.06 -10.84
CA ALA A 650 -11.75 -13.43 -10.52
C ALA A 650 -11.43 -14.47 -11.62
N ALA A 651 -11.15 -14.00 -12.84
CA ALA A 651 -10.70 -14.85 -13.97
C ALA A 651 -9.44 -15.66 -13.63
N HIS A 652 -8.55 -15.16 -12.80
CA HIS A 652 -7.38 -15.92 -12.33
C HIS A 652 -7.79 -17.24 -11.67
N THR A 653 -8.63 -17.17 -10.63
CA THR A 653 -9.13 -18.36 -9.91
C THR A 653 -9.97 -19.24 -10.82
N LEU A 654 -10.84 -18.67 -11.64
CA LEU A 654 -11.74 -19.46 -12.50
C LEU A 654 -10.98 -20.22 -13.60
N ARG A 655 -9.93 -19.62 -14.19
CA ARG A 655 -9.07 -20.30 -15.17
C ARG A 655 -8.28 -21.45 -14.53
N LEU A 656 -7.69 -21.23 -13.34
CA LEU A 656 -6.99 -22.30 -12.62
C LEU A 656 -7.96 -23.42 -12.24
N SER A 657 -9.15 -23.10 -11.72
CA SER A 657 -10.18 -24.08 -11.39
C SER A 657 -10.58 -24.92 -12.60
N ARG A 658 -10.76 -24.28 -13.77
CA ARG A 658 -11.04 -24.99 -15.03
C ARG A 658 -9.90 -25.94 -15.40
N ALA A 659 -8.65 -25.49 -15.37
CA ALA A 659 -7.49 -26.32 -15.69
C ALA A 659 -7.36 -27.52 -14.73
N LEU A 660 -7.61 -27.32 -13.44
CA LEU A 660 -7.63 -28.38 -12.43
C LEU A 660 -8.75 -29.40 -12.70
N LEU A 661 -9.96 -28.94 -13.06
CA LEU A 661 -11.09 -29.78 -13.40
C LEU A 661 -10.80 -30.62 -14.68
N GLU A 662 -10.29 -30.00 -15.73
CA GLU A 662 -9.85 -30.65 -16.97
C GLU A 662 -8.79 -31.73 -16.70
N ALA A 663 -7.90 -31.50 -15.73
CA ALA A 663 -6.89 -32.46 -15.29
C ALA A 663 -7.41 -33.51 -14.27
N GLY A 664 -8.71 -33.48 -13.92
CA GLY A 664 -9.31 -34.39 -12.95
C GLY A 664 -8.77 -34.20 -11.52
N ARG A 665 -8.39 -32.98 -11.13
CA ARG A 665 -7.80 -32.66 -9.82
C ARG A 665 -8.84 -32.03 -8.89
N PRO A 666 -9.23 -32.72 -7.79
CA PRO A 666 -10.13 -32.18 -6.79
C PRO A 666 -9.56 -30.94 -6.12
N HIS A 667 -10.38 -29.90 -6.00
CA HIS A 667 -10.06 -28.65 -5.32
C HIS A 667 -11.34 -27.99 -4.81
N THR A 668 -11.22 -26.98 -3.97
CA THR A 668 -12.34 -26.20 -3.44
C THR A 668 -12.21 -24.75 -3.88
N VAL A 669 -13.32 -24.15 -4.33
CA VAL A 669 -13.40 -22.72 -4.64
C VAL A 669 -14.42 -22.07 -3.72
N LEU A 670 -14.04 -20.99 -3.04
CA LEU A 670 -14.90 -20.13 -2.23
C LEU A 670 -15.04 -18.77 -2.91
N PRO A 671 -16.08 -18.54 -3.72
CA PRO A 671 -16.35 -17.23 -4.30
C PRO A 671 -16.98 -16.31 -3.25
N LEU A 672 -16.57 -15.04 -3.23
CA LEU A 672 -17.10 -14.02 -2.33
C LEU A 672 -17.86 -12.97 -3.16
N SER A 673 -19.21 -13.06 -3.20
CA SER A 673 -20.03 -12.09 -3.92
C SER A 673 -19.98 -10.70 -3.29
N GLY A 674 -19.90 -9.65 -4.12
CA GLY A 674 -19.85 -8.26 -3.66
C GLY A 674 -18.57 -7.89 -2.91
N VAL A 675 -17.54 -8.74 -2.94
CA VAL A 675 -16.26 -8.52 -2.29
C VAL A 675 -15.21 -8.20 -3.35
N THR A 676 -14.43 -7.14 -3.11
CA THR A 676 -13.32 -6.68 -3.93
C THR A 676 -12.01 -7.41 -3.56
N HIS A 677 -10.85 -6.82 -3.85
CA HIS A 677 -9.55 -7.36 -3.42
C HIS A 677 -9.40 -7.37 -1.89
N MET A 678 -10.14 -6.49 -1.20
CA MET A 678 -10.24 -6.43 0.26
C MET A 678 -11.54 -7.03 0.77
N THR A 679 -11.54 -7.46 2.05
CA THR A 679 -12.72 -8.02 2.74
C THR A 679 -13.09 -7.13 3.94
N PRO A 680 -13.66 -5.94 3.72
CA PRO A 680 -13.92 -4.99 4.80
C PRO A 680 -15.16 -5.32 5.63
N GLN A 681 -16.07 -6.17 5.12
CA GLN A 681 -17.31 -6.53 5.81
C GLN A 681 -17.01 -7.41 7.03
N GLU A 682 -17.49 -7.01 8.22
CA GLU A 682 -17.16 -7.66 9.51
C GLU A 682 -17.45 -9.16 9.51
N GLU A 683 -18.67 -9.55 9.12
CA GLU A 683 -19.07 -10.96 9.10
C GLU A 683 -18.29 -11.78 8.07
N VAL A 684 -17.97 -11.19 6.90
CA VAL A 684 -17.20 -11.86 5.86
C VAL A 684 -15.76 -12.08 6.35
N ALA A 685 -15.12 -11.05 6.89
CA ALA A 685 -13.75 -11.14 7.38
C ALA A 685 -13.60 -12.14 8.54
N GLU A 686 -14.53 -12.13 9.52
CA GLU A 686 -14.53 -13.09 10.62
C GLU A 686 -14.71 -14.54 10.10
N ASN A 687 -15.77 -14.78 9.33
CA ASN A 687 -16.08 -16.13 8.87
C ASN A 687 -15.03 -16.66 7.88
N LEU A 688 -14.39 -15.78 7.13
CA LEU A 688 -13.30 -16.16 6.23
C LEU A 688 -12.10 -16.75 6.99
N LEU A 689 -11.72 -16.19 8.14
CA LEU A 689 -10.69 -16.78 8.99
C LEU A 689 -11.11 -18.12 9.60
N LEU A 690 -12.36 -18.22 10.05
CA LEU A 690 -12.89 -19.47 10.62
C LEU A 690 -12.99 -20.60 9.59
N LEU A 691 -13.39 -20.30 8.34
CA LEU A 691 -13.43 -21.27 7.24
C LEU A 691 -12.01 -21.72 6.84
N GLN A 692 -11.05 -20.82 6.80
CA GLN A 692 -9.65 -21.16 6.55
C GLN A 692 -9.12 -22.09 7.66
N LEU A 693 -9.38 -21.77 8.92
CA LEU A 693 -8.98 -22.62 10.06
C LEU A 693 -9.59 -24.02 9.91
N ARG A 694 -10.89 -24.13 9.62
CA ARG A 694 -11.57 -25.43 9.46
C ARG A 694 -10.94 -26.25 8.34
N PHE A 695 -10.66 -25.62 7.18
CA PHE A 695 -9.99 -26.29 6.06
C PHE A 695 -8.59 -26.81 6.46
N LEU A 696 -7.80 -26.05 7.22
CA LEU A 696 -6.48 -26.46 7.71
C LEU A 696 -6.59 -27.66 8.68
N GLN A 697 -7.52 -27.60 9.63
CA GLN A 697 -7.74 -28.67 10.61
C GLN A 697 -8.12 -29.98 9.92
N ASP A 698 -9.06 -29.93 8.98
CA ASP A 698 -9.50 -31.12 8.23
C ASP A 698 -8.37 -31.67 7.34
N SER A 699 -7.60 -30.79 6.67
CA SER A 699 -6.52 -31.18 5.76
C SER A 699 -5.29 -31.75 6.47
N LEU A 700 -4.94 -31.20 7.63
CA LEU A 700 -3.78 -31.62 8.42
C LEU A 700 -4.11 -32.60 9.54
N ARG A 701 -5.39 -32.99 9.70
CA ARG A 701 -5.89 -33.87 10.76
C ARG A 701 -5.48 -33.38 12.16
N VAL A 702 -5.78 -32.10 12.43
CA VAL A 702 -5.55 -31.47 13.75
C VAL A 702 -6.85 -31.58 14.55
N ASP A 703 -6.82 -32.32 15.66
CA ASP A 703 -7.98 -32.41 16.57
C ASP A 703 -8.23 -31.09 17.28
N ILE A 704 -9.50 -30.66 17.31
CA ILE A 704 -9.92 -29.47 18.03
C ILE A 704 -9.99 -29.80 19.52
N THR A 705 -8.99 -29.49 20.29
CA THR A 705 -9.19 -29.29 21.73
C THR A 705 -9.79 -27.91 21.91
N ALA A 706 -11.12 -27.85 22.14
CA ALA A 706 -11.80 -26.60 22.45
C ALA A 706 -11.10 -25.92 23.65
N PRO A 707 -10.70 -24.65 23.58
CA PRO A 707 -10.22 -23.94 24.75
C PRO A 707 -11.39 -23.78 25.74
N GLY A 708 -11.32 -24.42 26.90
CA GLY A 708 -12.18 -24.14 28.06
C GLY A 708 -13.38 -25.03 28.29
N GLN A 709 -13.28 -26.37 28.22
CA GLN A 709 -14.14 -27.24 28.98
C GLN A 709 -13.29 -28.01 30.02
N GLY A 710 -13.26 -27.49 31.24
CA GLY A 710 -12.75 -28.20 32.40
C GLY A 710 -13.44 -29.55 32.57
N ALA A 711 -12.67 -30.55 32.94
CA ALA A 711 -13.05 -31.91 33.16
C ALA A 711 -14.34 -32.02 34.04
N GLY A 712 -15.42 -32.48 33.42
CA GLY A 712 -16.64 -32.91 34.06
C GLY A 712 -17.14 -34.12 33.30
N GLY A 713 -16.82 -35.30 33.85
CA GLY A 713 -17.15 -36.58 33.28
C GLY A 713 -18.66 -36.85 33.09
N GLY A 714 -18.97 -37.55 32.05
CA GLY A 714 -20.31 -38.09 31.76
C GLY A 714 -20.33 -38.81 30.44
N ALA A 715 -20.03 -40.11 30.44
CA ALA A 715 -20.23 -40.98 29.33
C ALA A 715 -21.73 -41.03 28.97
N VAL A 716 -22.07 -40.68 27.71
CA VAL A 716 -23.35 -41.05 27.13
C VAL A 716 -23.09 -41.83 25.85
N ALA A 717 -23.64 -43.04 25.89
CA ALA A 717 -23.51 -44.09 24.86
C ALA A 717 -24.07 -43.69 23.50
N SER A 718 -23.43 -44.21 22.47
CA SER A 718 -23.87 -44.26 21.08
C SER A 718 -25.29 -44.83 20.94
N ASN A 719 -26.13 -44.18 20.13
CA ASN A 719 -27.15 -44.89 19.35
C ASN A 719 -27.11 -44.43 17.90
N ARG A 720 -26.85 -45.41 17.05
CA ARG A 720 -26.99 -45.31 15.59
C ARG A 720 -28.48 -45.27 15.22
N MET A 721 -28.87 -44.35 14.37
CA MET A 721 -29.72 -44.59 13.22
C MET A 721 -29.46 -43.51 12.18
#